data_6a8fd1aa57b43008df03a71d4d11319b
#
_entry.id   6a8fd1aa57b43008df03a71d4d11319b
#
_cell.length_a   1.000
_cell.length_b   1.000
_cell.length_c   1.000
_cell.angle_alpha   90.00
_cell.angle_beta   90.00
_cell.angle_gamma   90.00
#
_symmetry.space_group_name_H-M   'P 1'
#
loop_
_entity.id
_entity.type
_entity.pdbx_description
1 polymer ?
#
loop_
_entity_poly.entity_id
_entity_poly.type
_entity_poly.pdbx_seq_one_letter_code
_entity_poly.pdbx_strand_id
1 'polypeptide(L)'
;MNNISRRDFLKGAAATAGLGLASVLGNGVAFADDKVYNPGTYQATAYGNISNVTVECTFSETALTDVTVLENGETPVLFSQVEQIMIPAIIENQAGGVDGITGASNSSRAVREAIADCVAQAGGDKDAWLAKTVEAVAGEAETYDADVVVVGCGGSGFMASITAADNGLKVVTIEKAGSVAGVNGIKVSGPFGADTEVLHSREGGSTLTPDEPFYHMMEYTHWTPNPALIKRCLNESKNAVAKLQSIGYVMKEANFRFETPFDGEKGGFHLITNALDERVELWQKALADRDITVLYNTAASNILMEDGKPVGIVAMKEDGTQVTVNAKAVIIASGGYLGNRDLQEKFLKSRKLNAAAGGNSLCDGSGIMMATEDAGAVMTKTFGYCPCEYGGTNSKASRPAKQDKYDQNQWFKFGLYGNLLVDGEGKRFINEGLLCDYPMSYGSEQIMLNAPWYGIVDQAYVDAMKTEGLYEYTIARGAETVAGSWFIGNYFKDRILTNLDADAEEGLREGWLAKADTLEELAEQFGLTNLPEAVAKYNEYCDAGVDEEFGKNKWYLNKVDQGPFYAVQCEPSAWSTFGGVRTDDQCRALNIDNQPIPGVYVVGTDNGSLYYSPYYDVAGACYGFCIDSGYIAANEVTDYLKA
;
A
#
# COMPACT_ATOMS: atom_id res chain seq x y z
N MET A 1 -17.09 25.65 10.93
CA MET A 1 -16.34 24.51 11.45
C MET A 1 -14.91 24.95 11.51
N ASN A 2 -14.33 25.03 12.70
CA ASN A 2 -13.00 25.61 12.90
C ASN A 2 -11.96 24.64 12.33
N ASN A 3 -11.16 25.11 11.41
CA ASN A 3 -9.97 24.43 10.94
C ASN A 3 -9.00 24.30 12.11
N ILE A 4 -8.87 23.11 12.66
CA ILE A 4 -7.79 22.77 13.59
C ILE A 4 -6.54 22.66 12.72
N SER A 5 -5.62 23.60 12.84
CA SER A 5 -4.35 23.54 12.15
C SER A 5 -3.48 22.46 12.80
N ARG A 6 -2.57 21.88 12.02
CA ARG A 6 -1.56 20.91 12.52
C ARG A 6 -0.79 21.48 13.72
N ARG A 7 -0.62 22.80 13.75
CA ARG A 7 0.00 23.54 14.85
C ARG A 7 -0.81 23.46 16.16
N ASP A 8 -2.14 23.37 16.05
CA ASP A 8 -3.03 23.26 17.21
C ASP A 8 -3.10 21.82 17.72
N PHE A 9 -2.95 20.83 16.85
CA PHE A 9 -2.80 19.42 17.22
C PHE A 9 -1.49 19.17 17.97
N LEU A 10 -0.37 19.72 17.47
CA LEU A 10 0.94 19.59 18.13
C LEU A 10 1.00 20.39 19.46
N LYS A 11 0.29 21.52 19.56
CA LYS A 11 0.16 22.26 20.83
C LYS A 11 -0.73 21.50 21.84
N GLY A 12 -1.71 20.75 21.40
CA GLY A 12 -2.51 19.85 22.24
C GLY A 12 -1.67 18.74 22.83
N ALA A 13 -0.79 18.12 22.04
CA ALA A 13 0.14 17.08 22.51
C ALA A 13 1.22 17.64 23.48
N ALA A 14 1.74 18.85 23.21
CA ALA A 14 2.70 19.50 24.10
C ALA A 14 2.08 20.04 25.40
N ALA A 15 0.78 20.37 25.40
CA ALA A 15 0.10 20.88 26.60
C ALA A 15 -0.29 19.77 27.58
N THR A 16 -0.38 18.51 27.15
CA THR A 16 -0.60 17.34 28.03
C THR A 16 0.69 16.84 28.66
N ALA A 17 1.86 17.13 28.08
CA ALA A 17 3.17 16.77 28.64
C ALA A 17 3.69 17.75 29.74
N GLY A 18 3.01 18.86 29.98
CA GLY A 18 3.45 19.95 30.84
C GLY A 18 2.89 19.99 32.28
N LEU A 19 2.08 19.03 32.70
CA LEU A 19 1.47 19.04 34.05
C LEU A 19 1.60 17.67 34.73
N GLY A 20 2.78 17.39 35.30
CA GLY A 20 2.97 16.15 36.05
C GLY A 20 4.32 15.95 36.72
N LEU A 21 5.07 17.01 36.98
CA LEU A 21 6.25 16.93 37.88
C LEU A 21 5.91 17.51 39.23
N ALA A 22 5.30 16.71 40.09
CA ALA A 22 5.31 16.96 41.51
C ALA A 22 5.44 15.62 42.26
N SER A 23 6.69 15.32 42.60
CA SER A 23 7.12 14.59 43.80
C SER A 23 6.14 13.61 44.45
N VAL A 24 6.41 12.31 44.34
CA VAL A 24 6.23 11.39 45.47
C VAL A 24 7.49 10.52 45.60
N LEU A 25 8.45 11.06 46.34
CA LEU A 25 9.42 10.25 47.05
C LEU A 25 8.78 9.78 48.36
N GLY A 26 8.66 8.49 48.53
CA GLY A 26 8.47 7.89 49.84
C GLY A 26 7.09 7.31 50.12
N ASN A 27 6.93 6.05 49.85
CA ASN A 27 6.57 5.01 50.82
C ASN A 27 6.37 3.71 50.02
N GLY A 28 7.21 2.75 50.29
CA GLY A 28 6.99 1.39 49.81
C GLY A 28 5.66 0.87 50.36
N VAL A 29 4.65 0.93 49.55
CA VAL A 29 3.45 0.11 49.69
C VAL A 29 3.85 -1.26 49.17
N ALA A 30 4.10 -2.18 50.08
CA ALA A 30 4.10 -3.59 49.73
C ALA A 30 2.72 -3.88 49.13
N PHE A 31 2.66 -4.06 47.83
CA PHE A 31 1.49 -4.64 47.19
C PHE A 31 1.37 -6.05 47.75
N ALA A 32 0.26 -6.34 48.37
CA ALA A 32 -0.12 -7.70 48.68
C ALA A 32 -0.04 -8.51 47.39
N ASP A 33 0.57 -9.70 47.42
CA ASP A 33 0.60 -10.67 46.33
C ASP A 33 -0.83 -11.16 46.04
N ASP A 34 -1.63 -10.34 45.41
CA ASP A 34 -2.93 -10.78 44.93
C ASP A 34 -2.69 -11.65 43.68
N LYS A 35 -3.04 -12.90 43.78
CA LYS A 35 -2.98 -13.87 42.70
C LYS A 35 -3.80 -13.35 41.52
N VAL A 36 -3.13 -13.06 40.39
CA VAL A 36 -3.73 -12.56 39.15
C VAL A 36 -3.99 -13.68 38.19
N TYR A 37 -3.10 -14.69 38.17
CA TYR A 37 -3.17 -15.80 37.20
C TYR A 37 -3.12 -17.15 37.90
N ASN A 38 -3.63 -18.17 37.21
CA ASN A 38 -3.34 -19.56 37.55
C ASN A 38 -1.99 -19.91 36.90
N PRO A 39 -0.97 -20.29 37.68
CA PRO A 39 0.33 -20.66 37.13
C PRO A 39 0.22 -21.82 36.18
N GLY A 40 0.95 -21.74 35.06
CA GLY A 40 0.94 -22.78 34.04
C GLY A 40 1.37 -22.26 32.69
N THR A 41 1.34 -23.15 31.71
CA THR A 41 1.65 -22.84 30.31
C THR A 41 0.39 -23.03 29.48
N TYR A 42 0.06 -22.02 28.68
CA TYR A 42 -1.16 -21.95 27.87
C TYR A 42 -0.81 -21.66 26.43
N GLN A 43 -1.59 -22.18 25.50
CA GLN A 43 -1.38 -21.94 24.07
C GLN A 43 -2.62 -21.29 23.45
N ALA A 44 -2.38 -20.38 22.52
CA ALA A 44 -3.45 -19.78 21.72
C ALA A 44 -2.94 -19.40 20.33
N THR A 45 -3.88 -19.25 19.40
CA THR A 45 -3.61 -18.95 17.99
C THR A 45 -4.48 -17.80 17.53
N ALA A 46 -3.87 -16.85 16.82
CA ALA A 46 -4.60 -15.79 16.12
C ALA A 46 -4.07 -15.63 14.69
N TYR A 47 -4.93 -15.13 13.80
CA TYR A 47 -4.56 -14.93 12.41
C TYR A 47 -3.76 -13.62 12.23
N GLY A 48 -2.56 -13.73 11.65
CA GLY A 48 -1.66 -12.60 11.40
C GLY A 48 -1.91 -11.89 10.09
N ASN A 49 -0.83 -11.64 9.36
CA ASN A 49 -0.89 -11.02 8.04
C ASN A 49 -1.03 -12.07 6.92
N ILE A 50 -0.32 -13.19 7.04
CA ILE A 50 -0.24 -14.24 6.01
C ILE A 50 -0.73 -15.57 6.56
N SER A 51 -0.53 -15.82 7.84
CA SER A 51 -0.74 -17.12 8.47
C SER A 51 -1.30 -16.98 9.88
N ASN A 52 -1.65 -18.12 10.46
CA ASN A 52 -1.85 -18.22 11.88
C ASN A 52 -0.52 -18.05 12.62
N VAL A 53 -0.59 -17.36 13.77
CA VAL A 53 0.49 -17.25 14.74
C VAL A 53 0.05 -17.96 16.00
N THR A 54 0.76 -19.01 16.40
CA THR A 54 0.52 -19.77 17.62
C THR A 54 1.59 -19.44 18.64
N VAL A 55 1.17 -18.99 19.82
CA VAL A 55 2.07 -18.71 20.94
C VAL A 55 1.82 -19.65 22.09
N GLU A 56 2.87 -19.89 22.86
CA GLU A 56 2.85 -20.53 24.16
C GLU A 56 3.29 -19.52 25.21
N CYS A 57 2.44 -19.28 26.20
CA CYS A 57 2.65 -18.31 27.26
C CYS A 57 2.76 -19.00 28.62
N THR A 58 3.81 -18.69 29.38
CA THR A 58 4.01 -19.21 30.74
C THR A 58 3.67 -18.13 31.77
N PHE A 59 2.83 -18.46 32.74
CA PHE A 59 2.40 -17.55 33.82
C PHE A 59 2.85 -18.07 35.18
N SER A 60 3.31 -17.14 36.04
CA SER A 60 3.37 -17.29 37.46
C SER A 60 2.02 -16.89 38.08
N GLU A 61 1.91 -16.89 39.43
CA GLU A 61 0.69 -16.40 40.09
C GLU A 61 0.43 -14.90 39.85
N THR A 62 1.46 -14.13 39.52
CA THR A 62 1.40 -12.67 39.45
C THR A 62 1.77 -12.08 38.07
N ALA A 63 2.39 -12.85 37.17
CA ALA A 63 2.95 -12.32 35.94
C ALA A 63 3.00 -13.33 34.79
N LEU A 64 2.91 -12.82 33.55
CA LEU A 64 3.37 -13.49 32.33
C LEU A 64 4.91 -13.49 32.34
N THR A 65 5.50 -14.69 32.36
CA THR A 65 6.96 -14.84 32.54
C THR A 65 7.70 -15.20 31.27
N ASP A 66 7.02 -15.82 30.30
CA ASP A 66 7.61 -16.19 29.02
C ASP A 66 6.55 -16.25 27.91
N VAL A 67 6.97 -15.96 26.69
CA VAL A 67 6.18 -16.13 25.47
C VAL A 67 7.06 -16.73 24.39
N THR A 68 6.72 -17.94 23.95
CA THR A 68 7.39 -18.64 22.87
C THR A 68 6.46 -18.72 21.65
N VAL A 69 6.93 -18.35 20.48
CA VAL A 69 6.20 -18.57 19.22
C VAL A 69 6.43 -20.00 18.76
N LEU A 70 5.37 -20.79 18.71
CA LEU A 70 5.43 -22.20 18.32
C LEU A 70 5.33 -22.38 16.80
N GLU A 71 4.49 -21.56 16.16
CA GLU A 71 4.22 -21.66 14.73
C GLU A 71 3.86 -20.27 14.18
N ASN A 72 4.45 -19.92 13.05
CA ASN A 72 4.04 -18.80 12.22
C ASN A 72 4.50 -19.01 10.78
N GLY A 73 3.79 -18.45 9.82
CA GLY A 73 4.16 -18.38 8.40
C GLY A 73 4.23 -16.93 7.93
N GLU A 74 4.45 -15.99 8.85
CA GLU A 74 4.57 -14.56 8.58
C GLU A 74 5.87 -14.24 7.82
N THR A 75 5.99 -13.03 7.26
CA THR A 75 7.24 -12.59 6.61
C THR A 75 8.39 -12.57 7.62
N PRO A 76 9.44 -13.42 7.48
CA PRO A 76 10.43 -13.66 8.53
C PRO A 76 11.10 -12.39 9.06
N VAL A 77 11.54 -11.49 8.16
CA VAL A 77 12.24 -10.25 8.54
C VAL A 77 11.35 -9.28 9.34
N LEU A 78 10.05 -9.24 9.05
CA LEU A 78 9.09 -8.42 9.80
C LEU A 78 8.72 -9.09 11.11
N PHE A 79 8.49 -10.40 11.08
CA PHE A 79 8.07 -11.14 12.26
C PHE A 79 9.19 -11.24 13.31
N SER A 80 10.45 -11.35 12.89
CA SER A 80 11.59 -11.34 13.82
C SER A 80 11.66 -10.08 14.69
N GLN A 81 11.17 -8.94 14.21
CA GLN A 81 11.08 -7.72 15.03
C GLN A 81 9.97 -7.82 16.07
N VAL A 82 8.86 -8.48 15.75
CA VAL A 82 7.80 -8.77 16.73
C VAL A 82 8.34 -9.64 17.87
N GLU A 83 9.13 -10.67 17.52
CA GLU A 83 9.74 -11.57 18.51
C GLU A 83 10.82 -10.88 19.35
N GLN A 84 11.66 -10.04 18.73
CA GLN A 84 12.83 -9.45 19.40
C GLN A 84 12.54 -8.15 20.14
N ILE A 85 11.49 -7.43 19.77
CA ILE A 85 11.17 -6.10 20.32
C ILE A 85 9.83 -6.14 21.08
N MET A 86 8.73 -6.53 20.40
CA MET A 86 7.39 -6.40 20.96
C MET A 86 7.12 -7.43 22.06
N ILE A 87 7.47 -8.70 21.87
CA ILE A 87 7.25 -9.75 22.88
C ILE A 87 8.01 -9.46 24.18
N PRO A 88 9.32 -9.11 24.17
CA PRO A 88 10.02 -8.68 25.38
C PRO A 88 9.37 -7.48 26.07
N ALA A 89 8.93 -6.47 25.32
CA ALA A 89 8.24 -5.32 25.87
C ALA A 89 6.90 -5.69 26.52
N ILE A 90 6.14 -6.61 25.96
CA ILE A 90 4.90 -7.15 26.54
C ILE A 90 5.20 -7.82 27.90
N ILE A 91 6.23 -8.66 27.96
CA ILE A 91 6.62 -9.38 29.20
C ILE A 91 7.08 -8.37 30.26
N GLU A 92 7.91 -7.41 29.89
CA GLU A 92 8.43 -6.40 30.82
C GLU A 92 7.32 -5.53 31.41
N ASN A 93 6.39 -5.07 30.57
CA ASN A 93 5.33 -4.14 30.97
C ASN A 93 4.05 -4.84 31.46
N GLN A 94 3.93 -6.16 31.30
CA GLN A 94 2.73 -6.92 31.65
C GLN A 94 1.46 -6.30 31.03
N ALA A 95 1.52 -5.94 29.74
CA ALA A 95 0.49 -5.13 29.08
C ALA A 95 0.34 -5.52 27.59
N GLY A 96 -0.90 -5.59 27.14
CA GLY A 96 -1.22 -5.80 25.72
C GLY A 96 -1.17 -4.54 24.88
N GLY A 97 -1.26 -3.37 25.46
CA GLY A 97 -1.19 -2.08 24.76
C GLY A 97 0.23 -1.55 24.54
N VAL A 98 1.22 -2.44 24.47
CA VAL A 98 2.57 -2.14 23.94
C VAL A 98 2.45 -1.79 22.46
N ASP A 99 3.25 -0.85 21.98
CA ASP A 99 3.26 -0.48 20.56
C ASP A 99 3.56 -1.69 19.66
N GLY A 100 2.83 -1.78 18.56
CA GLY A 100 3.06 -2.80 17.54
C GLY A 100 4.24 -2.42 16.65
N ILE A 101 4.86 -3.40 16.03
CA ILE A 101 5.96 -3.15 15.10
C ILE A 101 5.42 -2.48 13.84
N THR A 102 5.93 -1.28 13.56
CA THR A 102 5.56 -0.48 12.40
C THR A 102 5.93 -1.20 11.10
N GLY A 103 4.95 -1.45 10.24
CA GLY A 103 5.09 -2.28 9.03
C GLY A 103 4.74 -3.76 9.24
N ALA A 104 4.57 -4.22 10.49
CA ALA A 104 4.12 -5.56 10.86
C ALA A 104 2.83 -5.55 11.69
N SER A 105 1.93 -4.58 11.44
CA SER A 105 0.77 -4.30 12.29
C SER A 105 -0.17 -5.49 12.47
N ASN A 106 -0.42 -6.28 11.42
CA ASN A 106 -1.28 -7.47 11.50
C ASN A 106 -0.62 -8.59 12.30
N SER A 107 0.67 -8.83 12.11
CA SER A 107 1.43 -9.81 12.88
C SER A 107 1.53 -9.40 14.36
N SER A 108 1.75 -8.12 14.63
CA SER A 108 1.74 -7.55 16.00
C SER A 108 0.38 -7.71 16.66
N ARG A 109 -0.71 -7.45 15.93
CA ARG A 109 -2.08 -7.67 16.42
C ARG A 109 -2.32 -9.14 16.75
N ALA A 110 -1.94 -10.06 15.87
CA ALA A 110 -2.12 -11.50 16.08
C ALA A 110 -1.39 -12.00 17.33
N VAL A 111 -0.13 -11.60 17.51
CA VAL A 111 0.64 -11.96 18.71
C VAL A 111 -0.05 -11.41 19.98
N ARG A 112 -0.51 -10.16 19.98
CA ARG A 112 -1.25 -9.57 21.12
C ARG A 112 -2.55 -10.31 21.42
N GLU A 113 -3.34 -10.63 20.39
CA GLU A 113 -4.60 -11.38 20.53
C GLU A 113 -4.36 -12.77 21.07
N ALA A 114 -3.38 -13.50 20.55
CA ALA A 114 -3.02 -14.84 21.03
C ALA A 114 -2.52 -14.81 22.50
N ILE A 115 -1.66 -13.85 22.86
CA ILE A 115 -1.22 -13.69 24.25
C ILE A 115 -2.41 -13.35 25.16
N ALA A 116 -3.32 -12.47 24.72
CA ALA A 116 -4.52 -12.09 25.47
C ALA A 116 -5.47 -13.29 25.70
N ASP A 117 -5.56 -14.21 24.74
CA ASP A 117 -6.29 -15.46 24.91
C ASP A 117 -5.61 -16.40 25.92
N CYS A 118 -4.29 -16.44 25.97
CA CYS A 118 -3.55 -17.12 27.02
C CYS A 118 -3.78 -16.47 28.41
N VAL A 119 -3.85 -15.14 28.49
CA VAL A 119 -4.20 -14.39 29.71
C VAL A 119 -5.58 -14.83 30.22
N ALA A 120 -6.57 -14.91 29.33
CA ALA A 120 -7.91 -15.39 29.70
C ALA A 120 -7.92 -16.85 30.17
N GLN A 121 -7.17 -17.74 29.51
CA GLN A 121 -7.02 -19.15 29.93
C GLN A 121 -6.35 -19.25 31.32
N ALA A 122 -5.39 -18.38 31.61
CA ALA A 122 -4.76 -18.29 32.92
C ALA A 122 -5.66 -17.66 34.00
N GLY A 123 -6.88 -17.22 33.67
CA GLY A 123 -7.84 -16.63 34.59
C GLY A 123 -7.71 -15.12 34.74
N GLY A 124 -6.90 -14.46 33.92
CA GLY A 124 -6.78 -13.00 33.87
C GLY A 124 -7.91 -12.34 33.06
N ASP A 125 -8.02 -11.03 33.18
CA ASP A 125 -8.96 -10.21 32.39
C ASP A 125 -8.32 -9.83 31.07
N LYS A 126 -8.75 -10.48 29.96
CA LYS A 126 -8.27 -10.25 28.60
C LYS A 126 -8.44 -8.80 28.14
N ASP A 127 -9.60 -8.22 28.41
CA ASP A 127 -9.93 -6.88 27.91
C ASP A 127 -9.17 -5.80 28.67
N ALA A 128 -9.07 -5.95 30.00
CA ALA A 128 -8.25 -5.06 30.82
C ALA A 128 -6.77 -5.16 30.47
N TRP A 129 -6.27 -6.38 30.13
CA TRP A 129 -4.89 -6.59 29.73
C TRP A 129 -4.58 -5.94 28.38
N LEU A 130 -5.46 -6.07 27.39
CA LEU A 130 -5.35 -5.42 26.08
C LEU A 130 -5.43 -3.89 26.19
N ALA A 131 -6.29 -3.38 27.08
CA ALA A 131 -6.49 -1.95 27.28
C ALA A 131 -5.37 -1.29 28.11
N LYS A 132 -4.52 -2.07 28.79
CA LYS A 132 -3.42 -1.54 29.58
C LYS A 132 -2.33 -1.01 28.65
N THR A 133 -2.23 0.34 28.53
CA THR A 133 -1.22 1.03 27.73
C THR A 133 0.09 1.21 28.49
N VAL A 134 1.18 1.30 27.76
CA VAL A 134 2.51 1.67 28.26
C VAL A 134 2.79 3.09 27.76
N GLU A 135 3.08 4.01 28.68
CA GLU A 135 3.52 5.35 28.30
C GLU A 135 4.98 5.27 27.83
N ALA A 136 5.21 5.64 26.57
CA ALA A 136 6.56 5.80 26.05
C ALA A 136 7.25 6.97 26.76
N VAL A 137 8.49 6.78 27.18
CA VAL A 137 9.31 7.84 27.78
C VAL A 137 10.23 8.38 26.68
N ALA A 138 9.98 9.64 26.28
CA ALA A 138 10.81 10.32 25.29
C ALA A 138 12.27 10.38 25.76
N GLY A 139 13.19 10.04 24.85
CA GLY A 139 14.62 10.21 25.06
C GLY A 139 15.04 11.69 25.01
N GLU A 140 16.33 11.94 25.22
CA GLU A 140 16.90 13.26 24.96
C GLU A 140 16.85 13.60 23.47
N ALA A 141 16.63 14.88 23.14
CA ALA A 141 16.57 15.34 21.76
C ALA A 141 17.89 15.03 21.00
N GLU A 142 17.76 14.49 19.81
CA GLU A 142 18.89 14.08 18.96
C GLU A 142 19.11 15.06 17.83
N THR A 143 20.37 15.27 17.44
CA THR A 143 20.72 16.13 16.30
C THR A 143 21.70 15.41 15.37
N TYR A 144 21.43 15.47 14.09
CA TYR A 144 22.26 14.91 13.02
C TYR A 144 22.62 16.00 12.00
N ASP A 145 23.79 15.87 11.39
CA ASP A 145 24.21 16.75 10.29
C ASP A 145 24.34 15.92 9.00
N ALA A 146 23.83 16.47 7.90
CA ALA A 146 23.92 15.88 6.56
C ALA A 146 24.08 16.97 5.49
N ASP A 147 24.50 16.60 4.29
CA ASP A 147 24.40 17.45 3.11
C ASP A 147 22.95 17.50 2.60
N VAL A 148 22.31 16.32 2.58
CA VAL A 148 20.93 16.13 2.16
C VAL A 148 20.19 15.21 3.12
N VAL A 149 18.95 15.56 3.47
CA VAL A 149 18.03 14.68 4.19
C VAL A 149 16.95 14.16 3.24
N VAL A 150 16.72 12.85 3.29
CA VAL A 150 15.68 12.16 2.49
C VAL A 150 14.55 11.74 3.43
N VAL A 151 13.32 12.15 3.12
CA VAL A 151 12.13 11.82 3.91
C VAL A 151 11.39 10.65 3.27
N GLY A 152 11.51 9.47 3.86
CA GLY A 152 11.01 8.19 3.37
C GLY A 152 12.11 7.33 2.74
N CYS A 153 12.12 6.03 3.05
CA CYS A 153 13.04 5.03 2.51
C CYS A 153 12.32 4.06 1.54
N GLY A 154 11.20 4.49 0.92
CA GLY A 154 10.51 3.76 -0.13
C GLY A 154 11.31 3.73 -1.43
N GLY A 155 10.72 3.23 -2.54
CA GLY A 155 11.45 3.06 -3.81
C GLY A 155 12.18 4.32 -4.28
N SER A 156 11.53 5.49 -4.22
CA SER A 156 12.14 6.76 -4.64
C SER A 156 13.18 7.27 -3.64
N GLY A 157 12.89 7.19 -2.34
CA GLY A 157 13.81 7.66 -1.31
C GLY A 157 15.05 6.78 -1.17
N PHE A 158 14.88 5.47 -1.28
CA PHE A 158 16.02 4.53 -1.33
C PHE A 158 16.94 4.85 -2.52
N MET A 159 16.36 4.98 -3.73
CA MET A 159 17.14 5.32 -4.94
C MET A 159 17.85 6.68 -4.79
N ALA A 160 17.15 7.69 -4.24
CA ALA A 160 17.74 9.00 -3.98
C ALA A 160 18.90 8.91 -2.99
N SER A 161 18.72 8.15 -1.89
CA SER A 161 19.73 8.01 -0.84
C SER A 161 21.00 7.37 -1.34
N ILE A 162 20.90 6.20 -2.03
CA ILE A 162 22.10 5.50 -2.54
C ILE A 162 22.79 6.27 -3.67
N THR A 163 22.03 7.00 -4.49
CA THR A 163 22.61 7.79 -5.59
C THR A 163 23.32 9.03 -5.06
N ALA A 164 22.73 9.75 -4.10
CA ALA A 164 23.35 10.91 -3.47
C ALA A 164 24.65 10.53 -2.72
N ALA A 165 24.64 9.42 -2.01
CA ALA A 165 25.82 8.89 -1.32
C ALA A 165 26.92 8.46 -2.31
N ASP A 166 26.57 7.80 -3.41
CA ASP A 166 27.55 7.46 -4.48
C ASP A 166 28.13 8.70 -5.16
N ASN A 167 27.40 9.84 -5.15
CA ASN A 167 27.88 11.15 -5.61
C ASN A 167 28.75 11.88 -4.57
N GLY A 168 28.97 11.28 -3.40
CA GLY A 168 29.85 11.76 -2.33
C GLY A 168 29.17 12.68 -1.31
N LEU A 169 27.84 12.73 -1.26
CA LEU A 169 27.10 13.49 -0.26
C LEU A 169 26.91 12.67 1.02
N LYS A 170 26.92 13.34 2.17
CA LYS A 170 26.50 12.77 3.44
C LYS A 170 24.96 12.77 3.51
N VAL A 171 24.38 11.59 3.62
CA VAL A 171 22.92 11.37 3.57
C VAL A 171 22.40 10.90 4.92
N VAL A 172 21.30 11.52 5.37
CA VAL A 172 20.44 11.00 6.44
C VAL A 172 19.06 10.73 5.85
N THR A 173 18.55 9.52 6.06
CA THR A 173 17.21 9.11 5.61
C THR A 173 16.31 8.92 6.81
N ILE A 174 15.13 9.55 6.80
CA ILE A 174 14.12 9.43 7.86
C ILE A 174 13.03 8.48 7.36
N GLU A 175 12.77 7.39 8.08
CA GLU A 175 11.77 6.39 7.71
C GLU A 175 10.80 6.13 8.87
N LYS A 176 9.51 6.22 8.58
CA LYS A 176 8.45 6.01 9.56
C LYS A 176 8.25 4.53 9.90
N ALA A 177 8.52 3.62 8.97
CA ALA A 177 8.50 2.18 9.22
C ALA A 177 9.68 1.76 10.11
N GLY A 178 9.52 0.65 10.82
CA GLY A 178 10.57 0.08 11.67
C GLY A 178 11.76 -0.52 10.89
N SER A 179 11.61 -0.73 9.58
CA SER A 179 12.67 -1.24 8.70
C SER A 179 12.33 -1.04 7.23
N VAL A 180 13.28 -1.30 6.33
CA VAL A 180 13.05 -1.33 4.88
C VAL A 180 12.03 -2.38 4.44
N ALA A 181 11.78 -3.43 5.21
CA ALA A 181 10.74 -4.41 4.91
C ALA A 181 9.32 -3.83 5.03
N GLY A 182 9.14 -2.76 5.81
CA GLY A 182 7.87 -2.06 6.00
C GLY A 182 7.50 -1.10 4.89
N VAL A 183 8.41 -0.77 3.97
CA VAL A 183 8.15 0.21 2.91
C VAL A 183 7.46 -0.41 1.69
N ASN A 184 6.74 0.41 0.92
CA ASN A 184 5.99 -0.07 -0.24
C ASN A 184 6.90 -0.54 -1.38
N GLY A 185 7.94 0.23 -1.68
CA GLY A 185 8.81 0.01 -2.84
C GLY A 185 9.57 -1.31 -2.88
N ILE A 186 9.74 -1.98 -1.73
CA ILE A 186 10.45 -3.27 -1.70
C ILE A 186 9.56 -4.45 -2.14
N LYS A 187 8.23 -4.30 -2.07
CA LYS A 187 7.24 -5.34 -2.34
C LYS A 187 6.78 -5.38 -3.80
N VAL A 188 7.17 -4.41 -4.61
CA VAL A 188 6.72 -4.26 -6.00
C VAL A 188 7.21 -5.38 -6.90
N SER A 189 6.44 -5.68 -7.96
CA SER A 189 6.83 -6.69 -8.94
C SER A 189 7.96 -6.24 -9.85
N GLY A 190 8.06 -4.94 -10.17
CA GLY A 190 9.16 -4.39 -10.97
C GLY A 190 8.87 -3.02 -11.57
N PRO A 191 9.89 -2.31 -12.08
CA PRO A 191 9.75 -1.04 -12.79
C PRO A 191 9.43 -1.21 -14.28
N PHE A 192 8.83 -0.18 -14.88
CA PHE A 192 8.92 0.08 -16.31
C PHE A 192 10.28 0.73 -16.61
N GLY A 193 10.88 0.41 -17.76
CA GLY A 193 12.08 1.06 -18.25
C GLY A 193 12.20 0.94 -19.77
N ALA A 194 12.88 1.91 -20.38
CA ALA A 194 13.20 1.94 -21.81
C ALA A 194 14.72 1.97 -22.00
N ASP A 195 15.19 1.45 -23.14
CA ASP A 195 16.64 1.44 -23.51
C ASP A 195 17.55 0.80 -22.45
N THR A 196 17.05 -0.21 -21.71
CA THR A 196 17.78 -0.89 -20.64
C THR A 196 18.55 -2.09 -21.15
N GLU A 197 19.61 -2.48 -20.44
CA GLU A 197 20.38 -3.70 -20.74
C GLU A 197 19.52 -4.98 -20.64
N VAL A 198 18.53 -5.01 -19.75
CA VAL A 198 17.58 -6.12 -19.62
C VAL A 198 16.80 -6.32 -20.94
N LEU A 199 16.36 -5.23 -21.56
CA LEU A 199 15.65 -5.29 -22.84
C LEU A 199 16.59 -5.65 -24.00
N HIS A 200 17.82 -5.12 -24.01
CA HIS A 200 18.80 -5.40 -25.05
C HIS A 200 19.27 -6.86 -25.03
N SER A 201 19.38 -7.46 -23.84
CA SER A 201 19.89 -8.82 -23.66
C SER A 201 18.89 -9.93 -23.93
N ARG A 202 17.60 -9.61 -24.14
CA ARG A 202 16.58 -10.62 -24.47
C ARG A 202 16.77 -11.19 -25.88
N GLU A 203 16.17 -12.35 -26.14
CA GLU A 203 16.20 -12.98 -27.47
C GLU A 203 15.57 -12.04 -28.54
N GLY A 204 16.35 -11.72 -29.54
CA GLY A 204 15.98 -10.76 -30.60
C GLY A 204 16.23 -9.29 -30.24
N GLY A 205 16.71 -9.01 -29.03
CA GLY A 205 16.94 -7.65 -28.55
C GLY A 205 15.66 -6.81 -28.40
N SER A 206 15.79 -5.59 -27.90
CA SER A 206 14.70 -4.60 -27.91
C SER A 206 15.20 -3.29 -28.48
N THR A 207 14.32 -2.64 -29.25
CA THR A 207 14.53 -1.29 -29.77
C THR A 207 13.64 -0.27 -29.07
N LEU A 208 13.01 -0.66 -27.93
CA LEU A 208 12.15 0.24 -27.17
C LEU A 208 12.93 1.45 -26.70
N THR A 209 12.73 2.56 -27.39
CA THR A 209 13.32 3.85 -27.08
C THR A 209 12.41 4.64 -26.12
N PRO A 210 12.92 5.62 -25.39
CA PRO A 210 12.08 6.46 -24.51
C PRO A 210 10.99 7.26 -25.23
N ASP A 211 11.09 7.46 -26.55
CA ASP A 211 10.14 8.26 -27.33
C ASP A 211 8.77 7.58 -27.46
N GLU A 212 8.78 6.28 -27.70
CA GLU A 212 7.54 5.52 -27.94
C GLU A 212 6.62 5.51 -26.71
N PRO A 213 7.05 5.07 -25.51
CA PRO A 213 6.22 5.15 -24.32
C PRO A 213 5.91 6.59 -23.90
N PHE A 214 6.79 7.56 -24.18
CA PHE A 214 6.53 8.95 -23.90
C PHE A 214 5.30 9.48 -24.64
N TYR A 215 5.26 9.31 -25.97
CA TYR A 215 4.12 9.78 -26.76
C TYR A 215 2.84 9.06 -26.37
N HIS A 216 2.88 7.75 -26.14
CA HIS A 216 1.72 7.00 -25.71
C HIS A 216 1.19 7.53 -24.36
N MET A 217 2.04 7.67 -23.34
CA MET A 217 1.65 8.18 -22.03
C MET A 217 1.08 9.59 -22.10
N MET A 218 1.66 10.46 -22.93
CA MET A 218 1.17 11.84 -23.09
C MET A 218 -0.19 11.89 -23.78
N GLU A 219 -0.42 11.09 -24.82
CA GLU A 219 -1.70 11.01 -25.50
C GLU A 219 -2.77 10.40 -24.58
N TYR A 220 -2.47 9.30 -23.90
CA TYR A 220 -3.36 8.66 -22.94
C TYR A 220 -3.81 9.62 -21.83
N THR A 221 -2.90 10.44 -21.32
CA THR A 221 -3.16 11.39 -20.23
C THR A 221 -3.57 12.79 -20.69
N HIS A 222 -3.84 12.98 -21.99
CA HIS A 222 -4.17 14.28 -22.56
C HIS A 222 -3.14 15.37 -22.21
N TRP A 223 -1.86 15.03 -22.14
CA TRP A 223 -0.73 15.94 -21.84
C TRP A 223 -0.85 16.63 -20.47
N THR A 224 -1.51 16.03 -19.49
CA THR A 224 -1.75 16.62 -18.18
C THR A 224 -0.53 16.57 -17.25
N PRO A 225 0.23 15.47 -17.12
CA PRO A 225 1.49 15.43 -16.37
C PRO A 225 2.53 16.38 -16.97
N ASN A 226 3.63 16.62 -16.26
CA ASN A 226 4.72 17.43 -16.78
C ASN A 226 5.49 16.69 -17.89
N PRO A 227 5.35 17.07 -19.19
CA PRO A 227 5.96 16.32 -20.28
C PRO A 227 7.48 16.26 -20.21
N ALA A 228 8.12 17.35 -19.77
CA ALA A 228 9.57 17.41 -19.66
C ALA A 228 10.09 16.44 -18.59
N LEU A 229 9.37 16.33 -17.46
CA LEU A 229 9.71 15.38 -16.39
C LEU A 229 9.49 13.93 -16.83
N ILE A 230 8.33 13.61 -17.45
CA ILE A 230 8.05 12.26 -17.98
C ILE A 230 9.12 11.84 -18.99
N LYS A 231 9.47 12.74 -19.91
CA LYS A 231 10.52 12.47 -20.90
C LYS A 231 11.86 12.20 -20.25
N ARG A 232 12.20 12.98 -19.23
CA ARG A 232 13.44 12.83 -18.47
C ARG A 232 13.47 11.52 -17.70
N CYS A 233 12.40 11.14 -16.99
CA CYS A 233 12.29 9.86 -16.32
C CYS A 233 12.53 8.70 -17.29
N LEU A 234 11.85 8.68 -18.44
CA LEU A 234 12.01 7.63 -19.43
C LEU A 234 13.45 7.56 -19.99
N ASN A 235 14.11 8.71 -20.17
CA ASN A 235 15.52 8.73 -20.61
C ASN A 235 16.47 8.21 -19.53
N GLU A 236 16.18 8.47 -18.25
CA GLU A 236 16.99 8.05 -17.10
C GLU A 236 16.65 6.65 -16.59
N SER A 237 15.56 6.04 -17.06
CA SER A 237 15.10 4.73 -16.58
C SER A 237 16.15 3.64 -16.73
N LYS A 238 16.95 3.67 -17.80
CA LYS A 238 18.08 2.74 -17.99
C LYS A 238 19.13 2.87 -16.88
N ASN A 239 19.43 4.09 -16.43
CA ASN A 239 20.39 4.37 -15.38
C ASN A 239 19.85 3.95 -14.01
N ALA A 240 18.57 4.23 -13.72
CA ALA A 240 17.90 3.82 -12.49
C ALA A 240 17.78 2.28 -12.38
N VAL A 241 17.41 1.59 -13.47
CA VAL A 241 17.38 0.12 -13.53
C VAL A 241 18.80 -0.45 -13.34
N ALA A 242 19.81 0.09 -14.04
CA ALA A 242 21.20 -0.34 -13.87
C ALA A 242 21.71 -0.15 -12.43
N LYS A 243 21.28 0.94 -11.75
CA LYS A 243 21.61 1.16 -10.33
C LYS A 243 21.02 0.06 -9.44
N LEU A 244 19.76 -0.36 -9.64
CA LEU A 244 19.20 -1.50 -8.91
C LEU A 244 19.96 -2.80 -9.20
N GLN A 245 20.32 -3.06 -10.46
CA GLN A 245 21.13 -4.23 -10.81
C GLN A 245 22.49 -4.20 -10.13
N SER A 246 23.10 -3.03 -9.99
CA SER A 246 24.44 -2.88 -9.35
C SER A 246 24.46 -3.25 -7.88
N ILE A 247 23.32 -3.25 -7.19
CA ILE A 247 23.18 -3.68 -5.80
C ILE A 247 22.69 -5.14 -5.67
N GLY A 248 22.52 -5.86 -6.78
CA GLY A 248 22.17 -7.28 -6.77
C GLY A 248 20.75 -7.62 -7.22
N TYR A 249 19.96 -6.66 -7.70
CA TYR A 249 18.64 -6.97 -8.27
C TYR A 249 18.80 -7.78 -9.56
N VAL A 250 18.08 -8.89 -9.62
CA VAL A 250 17.97 -9.71 -10.83
C VAL A 250 16.61 -9.45 -11.47
N MET A 251 16.63 -8.97 -12.69
CA MET A 251 15.44 -8.62 -13.43
C MET A 251 15.41 -9.36 -14.77
N LYS A 252 14.20 -9.71 -15.21
CA LYS A 252 13.93 -10.21 -16.55
C LYS A 252 12.79 -9.43 -17.17
N GLU A 253 12.79 -9.33 -18.48
CA GLU A 253 11.65 -8.82 -19.21
C GLU A 253 10.42 -9.71 -18.94
N ALA A 254 9.26 -9.09 -18.78
CA ALA A 254 8.00 -9.78 -18.70
C ALA A 254 6.96 -9.06 -19.58
N ASN A 255 6.19 -9.87 -20.31
CA ASN A 255 5.04 -9.38 -21.07
C ASN A 255 3.80 -9.39 -20.20
N PHE A 256 3.29 -8.23 -19.90
CA PHE A 256 1.98 -8.07 -19.31
C PHE A 256 1.04 -7.48 -20.36
N ARG A 257 0.10 -8.28 -20.86
CA ARG A 257 -0.74 -7.90 -22.00
C ARG A 257 -1.93 -7.00 -21.67
N PHE A 258 -2.10 -6.58 -20.42
CA PHE A 258 -3.05 -5.50 -20.08
C PHE A 258 -2.50 -4.12 -20.41
N GLU A 259 -1.33 -4.08 -21.03
CA GLU A 259 -0.61 -2.86 -21.37
C GLU A 259 -0.57 -2.65 -22.86
N THR A 260 -0.32 -1.41 -23.19
CA THR A 260 0.05 -1.07 -24.54
C THR A 260 1.30 -1.86 -24.94
N PRO A 261 1.23 -2.64 -26.01
CA PRO A 261 2.39 -3.36 -26.53
C PRO A 261 3.33 -2.36 -27.19
N PHE A 262 4.55 -2.26 -26.64
CA PHE A 262 5.67 -1.58 -27.26
C PHE A 262 6.59 -2.60 -27.91
N ASP A 263 7.39 -2.16 -28.88
CA ASP A 263 8.42 -2.98 -29.52
C ASP A 263 7.92 -4.37 -29.97
N GLY A 264 6.88 -4.36 -30.79
CA GLY A 264 6.35 -5.58 -31.41
C GLY A 264 5.73 -6.57 -30.44
N GLU A 265 4.93 -6.10 -29.51
CA GLU A 265 4.21 -6.83 -28.46
C GLU A 265 5.04 -7.17 -27.22
N LYS A 266 6.24 -6.63 -27.08
CA LYS A 266 7.08 -6.83 -25.90
C LYS A 266 7.12 -5.53 -25.08
N GLY A 267 6.65 -5.60 -23.85
CA GLY A 267 6.60 -4.43 -22.95
C GLY A 267 7.96 -3.99 -22.42
N GLY A 268 7.97 -2.85 -21.76
CA GLY A 268 9.12 -2.33 -21.01
C GLY A 268 9.15 -2.72 -19.54
N PHE A 269 8.37 -3.72 -19.09
CA PHE A 269 8.31 -4.14 -17.71
C PHE A 269 9.47 -5.05 -17.33
N HIS A 270 10.11 -4.76 -16.22
CA HIS A 270 11.26 -5.48 -15.67
C HIS A 270 10.84 -6.26 -14.43
N LEU A 271 10.47 -7.52 -14.58
CA LEU A 271 10.09 -8.38 -13.48
C LEU A 271 11.29 -8.68 -12.57
N ILE A 272 11.20 -8.25 -11.32
CA ILE A 272 12.18 -8.58 -10.28
C ILE A 272 12.00 -10.04 -9.86
N THR A 273 13.07 -10.83 -9.90
CA THR A 273 13.04 -12.26 -9.57
C THR A 273 13.59 -12.60 -8.20
N ASN A 274 14.27 -11.65 -7.54
CA ASN A 274 14.71 -11.83 -6.16
C ASN A 274 13.53 -12.04 -5.22
N ALA A 275 13.65 -12.95 -4.26
CA ALA A 275 12.69 -13.12 -3.18
C ALA A 275 12.62 -11.85 -2.30
N LEU A 276 11.53 -11.68 -1.55
CA LEU A 276 11.35 -10.49 -0.73
C LEU A 276 12.46 -10.33 0.32
N ASP A 277 12.80 -11.42 1.01
CA ASP A 277 13.85 -11.40 2.04
C ASP A 277 15.21 -11.02 1.45
N GLU A 278 15.55 -11.56 0.28
CA GLU A 278 16.76 -11.17 -0.45
C GLU A 278 16.77 -9.68 -0.80
N ARG A 279 15.63 -9.12 -1.24
CA ARG A 279 15.53 -7.67 -1.51
C ARG A 279 15.79 -6.84 -0.25
N VAL A 280 15.27 -7.28 0.91
CA VAL A 280 15.50 -6.62 2.20
C VAL A 280 17.00 -6.61 2.54
N GLU A 281 17.66 -7.74 2.41
CA GLU A 281 19.10 -7.85 2.64
C GLU A 281 19.92 -6.95 1.68
N LEU A 282 19.55 -6.93 0.39
CA LEU A 282 20.19 -6.08 -0.61
C LEU A 282 20.05 -4.59 -0.27
N TRP A 283 18.88 -4.13 0.18
CA TRP A 283 18.69 -2.74 0.56
C TRP A 283 19.46 -2.38 1.82
N GLN A 284 19.38 -3.21 2.86
CA GLN A 284 20.14 -3.01 4.10
C GLN A 284 21.64 -2.92 3.83
N LYS A 285 22.14 -3.84 3.02
CA LYS A 285 23.55 -3.84 2.62
C LYS A 285 23.91 -2.60 1.80
N ALA A 286 23.10 -2.21 0.83
CA ALA A 286 23.36 -1.06 -0.02
C ALA A 286 23.43 0.26 0.77
N LEU A 287 22.56 0.42 1.80
CA LEU A 287 22.57 1.55 2.70
C LEU A 287 23.80 1.56 3.61
N ALA A 288 24.14 0.40 4.19
CA ALA A 288 25.30 0.25 5.08
C ALA A 288 26.64 0.44 4.35
N ASP A 289 26.80 -0.14 3.15
CA ASP A 289 28.03 0.00 2.33
C ASP A 289 28.35 1.46 1.97
N ARG A 290 27.36 2.38 2.10
CA ARG A 290 27.46 3.81 1.77
C ARG A 290 27.41 4.73 2.99
N ASP A 291 27.52 4.17 4.18
CA ASP A 291 27.44 4.91 5.45
C ASP A 291 26.18 5.81 5.58
N ILE A 292 25.06 5.40 4.95
CA ILE A 292 23.80 6.15 5.03
C ILE A 292 23.16 5.92 6.40
N THR A 293 22.98 6.97 7.17
CA THR A 293 22.22 6.91 8.43
C THR A 293 20.73 6.83 8.12
N VAL A 294 20.07 5.72 8.49
CA VAL A 294 18.61 5.59 8.38
C VAL A 294 17.99 5.63 9.78
N LEU A 295 17.12 6.61 10.01
CA LEU A 295 16.37 6.78 11.25
C LEU A 295 15.00 6.13 11.08
N TYR A 296 14.88 4.87 11.50
CA TYR A 296 13.63 4.10 11.50
C TYR A 296 12.72 4.51 12.66
N ASN A 297 11.43 4.13 12.61
CA ASN A 297 10.40 4.51 13.57
C ASN A 297 10.38 6.02 13.83
N THR A 298 10.71 6.81 12.79
CA THR A 298 10.88 8.26 12.90
C THR A 298 10.03 8.96 11.85
N ALA A 299 9.09 9.78 12.28
CA ALA A 299 8.18 10.52 11.41
C ALA A 299 8.66 11.96 11.25
N ALA A 300 9.00 12.36 10.02
CA ALA A 300 9.30 13.76 9.71
C ALA A 300 8.05 14.63 9.89
N SER A 301 8.21 15.82 10.47
CA SER A 301 7.10 16.71 10.80
C SER A 301 7.18 18.08 10.15
N ASN A 302 8.36 18.67 10.00
CA ASN A 302 8.53 20.00 9.45
C ASN A 302 9.83 20.16 8.69
N ILE A 303 9.79 20.94 7.61
CA ILE A 303 11.00 21.48 6.96
C ILE A 303 11.37 22.79 7.65
N LEU A 304 12.60 22.88 8.13
CA LEU A 304 13.14 24.13 8.67
C LEU A 304 13.62 24.99 7.50
N MET A 305 13.03 26.19 7.34
CA MET A 305 13.34 27.10 6.24
C MET A 305 13.95 28.40 6.78
N GLU A 306 15.05 28.85 6.18
CA GLU A 306 15.67 30.17 6.42
C GLU A 306 15.99 30.84 5.08
N ASP A 307 15.62 32.09 4.93
CA ASP A 307 15.83 32.87 3.70
C ASP A 307 15.37 32.17 2.40
N GLY A 308 14.27 31.42 2.48
CA GLY A 308 13.68 30.66 1.36
C GLY A 308 14.43 29.39 0.96
N LYS A 309 15.34 28.91 1.79
CA LYS A 309 16.09 27.65 1.61
C LYS A 309 15.92 26.74 2.82
N PRO A 310 15.95 25.42 2.63
CA PRO A 310 15.92 24.50 3.75
C PRO A 310 17.24 24.55 4.53
N VAL A 311 17.14 24.48 5.85
CA VAL A 311 18.27 24.32 6.77
C VAL A 311 18.19 22.99 7.52
N GLY A 312 17.13 22.23 7.33
CA GLY A 312 16.96 20.92 7.94
C GLY A 312 15.52 20.43 8.03
N ILE A 313 15.36 19.38 8.81
CA ILE A 313 14.08 18.72 9.11
C ILE A 313 13.94 18.54 10.62
N VAL A 314 12.73 18.71 11.14
CA VAL A 314 12.33 18.18 12.44
C VAL A 314 11.55 16.89 12.24
N ALA A 315 11.85 15.90 13.08
CA ALA A 315 11.16 14.62 13.10
C ALA A 315 10.88 14.17 14.55
N MET A 316 10.03 13.18 14.72
CA MET A 316 9.68 12.60 16.01
C MET A 316 9.80 11.08 15.91
N LYS A 317 10.53 10.46 16.84
CA LYS A 317 10.54 9.01 17.00
C LYS A 317 9.23 8.54 17.63
N GLU A 318 8.95 7.26 17.50
CA GLU A 318 7.74 6.62 18.05
C GLU A 318 7.65 6.77 19.58
N ASP A 319 8.80 6.79 20.29
CA ASP A 319 8.88 7.03 21.74
C ASP A 319 8.71 8.52 22.14
N GLY A 320 8.49 9.42 21.18
CA GLY A 320 8.36 10.86 21.42
C GLY A 320 9.69 11.63 21.45
N THR A 321 10.83 10.98 21.20
CA THR A 321 12.13 11.65 21.09
C THR A 321 12.15 12.58 19.89
N GLN A 322 12.44 13.86 20.09
CA GLN A 322 12.60 14.82 18.99
C GLN A 322 13.94 14.62 18.29
N VAL A 323 13.89 14.61 16.96
CA VAL A 323 15.06 14.52 16.08
C VAL A 323 15.14 15.77 15.22
N THR A 324 16.33 16.37 15.13
CA THR A 324 16.64 17.43 14.17
C THR A 324 17.73 16.95 13.22
N VAL A 325 17.51 17.05 11.91
CA VAL A 325 18.54 16.79 10.91
C VAL A 325 18.87 18.12 10.23
N ASN A 326 20.05 18.65 10.49
CA ASN A 326 20.57 19.84 9.78
C ASN A 326 20.99 19.41 8.37
N ALA A 327 20.44 20.05 7.34
CA ALA A 327 20.79 19.75 5.95
C ALA A 327 20.52 20.94 5.04
N LYS A 328 21.29 21.09 3.97
CA LYS A 328 21.15 22.20 2.98
C LYS A 328 20.16 21.86 1.87
N ALA A 329 19.72 20.61 1.79
CA ALA A 329 18.72 20.15 0.82
C ALA A 329 17.84 19.06 1.44
N VAL A 330 16.58 18.98 0.98
CA VAL A 330 15.57 18.04 1.40
C VAL A 330 14.98 17.36 0.17
N ILE A 331 14.91 16.01 0.20
CA ILE A 331 14.19 15.20 -0.80
C ILE A 331 12.98 14.56 -0.11
N ILE A 332 11.78 14.94 -0.52
CA ILE A 332 10.51 14.39 -0.05
C ILE A 332 10.17 13.15 -0.88
N ALA A 333 10.04 11.99 -0.21
CA ALA A 333 9.81 10.67 -0.78
C ALA A 333 8.87 9.82 0.09
N SER A 334 7.87 10.45 0.76
CA SER A 334 7.05 9.87 1.82
C SER A 334 5.92 8.95 1.31
N GLY A 335 5.64 8.91 -0.01
CA GLY A 335 4.81 7.88 -0.62
C GLY A 335 3.32 8.19 -0.75
N GLY A 336 2.91 9.46 -0.74
CA GLY A 336 1.52 9.86 -0.91
C GLY A 336 0.69 9.84 0.38
N TYR A 337 -0.63 9.68 0.27
CA TYR A 337 -1.57 9.89 1.38
C TYR A 337 -2.58 8.75 1.58
N LEU A 338 -2.24 7.52 1.16
CA LEU A 338 -3.13 6.35 1.22
C LEU A 338 -3.62 6.03 2.64
N GLY A 339 -2.82 6.27 3.68
CA GLY A 339 -3.17 6.06 5.07
C GLY A 339 -3.98 7.19 5.72
N ASN A 340 -4.26 8.30 5.02
CA ASN A 340 -4.91 9.47 5.58
C ASN A 340 -6.31 9.70 5.00
N ARG A 341 -7.34 9.32 5.78
CA ARG A 341 -8.76 9.41 5.36
C ARG A 341 -9.22 10.84 5.10
N ASP A 342 -8.70 11.83 5.81
CA ASP A 342 -9.06 13.23 5.63
C ASP A 342 -8.47 13.80 4.34
N LEU A 343 -7.25 13.40 3.99
CA LEU A 343 -6.67 13.75 2.70
C LEU A 343 -7.32 12.98 1.54
N GLN A 344 -7.73 11.73 1.73
CA GLN A 344 -8.55 11.01 0.75
C GLN A 344 -9.87 11.77 0.48
N GLU A 345 -10.59 12.18 1.53
CA GLU A 345 -11.81 12.99 1.35
C GLU A 345 -11.53 14.31 0.65
N LYS A 346 -10.47 15.00 1.07
CA LYS A 346 -10.09 16.30 0.50
C LYS A 346 -9.74 16.21 -0.98
N PHE A 347 -8.97 15.22 -1.38
CA PHE A 347 -8.39 15.11 -2.73
C PHE A 347 -9.18 14.17 -3.64
N LEU A 348 -9.60 13.01 -3.16
CA LEU A 348 -10.31 11.98 -3.94
C LEU A 348 -11.83 12.05 -3.76
N LYS A 349 -12.33 12.92 -2.87
CA LYS A 349 -13.76 13.00 -2.50
C LYS A 349 -14.33 11.68 -1.99
N SER A 350 -13.49 10.82 -1.42
CA SER A 350 -13.86 9.52 -0.87
C SER A 350 -12.99 9.19 0.34
N ARG A 351 -13.56 8.46 1.31
CA ARG A 351 -12.85 7.87 2.45
C ARG A 351 -12.77 6.34 2.34
N LYS A 352 -13.13 5.77 1.19
CA LYS A 352 -13.31 4.33 1.02
C LYS A 352 -12.06 3.60 0.52
N LEU A 353 -11.02 4.33 0.13
CA LEU A 353 -9.80 3.73 -0.40
C LEU A 353 -9.00 3.04 0.71
N ASN A 354 -8.73 1.76 0.53
CA ASN A 354 -7.99 0.94 1.49
C ASN A 354 -6.59 0.62 0.99
N ALA A 355 -5.64 0.54 1.94
CA ALA A 355 -4.29 0.05 1.71
C ALA A 355 -4.26 -1.48 1.73
N ALA A 356 -5.01 -2.11 0.80
CA ALA A 356 -5.02 -3.56 0.67
C ALA A 356 -3.88 -4.05 -0.22
N ALA A 357 -3.66 -5.35 -0.22
CA ALA A 357 -2.76 -6.06 -1.09
C ALA A 357 -1.26 -5.71 -0.98
N GLY A 358 -0.86 -4.54 -0.82
CA GLY A 358 0.56 -4.15 -0.75
C GLY A 358 0.74 -2.67 -0.49
N GLY A 359 -0.37 -1.93 -0.52
CA GLY A 359 -0.38 -0.53 -0.13
C GLY A 359 0.08 -0.32 1.31
N ASN A 360 0.59 0.85 1.60
CA ASN A 360 1.16 1.18 2.91
C ASN A 360 0.33 2.27 3.60
N SER A 361 -0.30 1.92 4.71
CA SER A 361 -1.07 2.87 5.54
C SER A 361 -0.21 3.90 6.26
N LEU A 362 1.11 3.73 6.30
CA LEU A 362 2.04 4.71 6.85
C LEU A 362 2.23 5.93 5.94
N CYS A 363 1.85 5.82 4.66
CA CYS A 363 1.84 6.93 3.71
C CYS A 363 0.69 7.88 4.04
N ASP A 364 0.93 8.87 4.90
CA ASP A 364 -0.10 9.74 5.48
C ASP A 364 -0.16 11.15 4.88
N GLY A 365 0.63 11.42 3.85
CA GLY A 365 0.69 12.72 3.17
C GLY A 365 1.51 13.78 3.89
N SER A 366 2.21 13.42 4.97
CA SER A 366 3.01 14.38 5.75
C SER A 366 4.06 15.10 4.91
N GLY A 367 4.75 14.40 3.99
CA GLY A 367 5.73 15.01 3.09
C GLY A 367 5.12 16.05 2.15
N ILE A 368 3.96 15.75 1.55
CA ILE A 368 3.22 16.71 0.72
C ILE A 368 2.85 17.96 1.53
N MET A 369 2.36 17.76 2.77
CA MET A 369 1.95 18.86 3.63
C MET A 369 3.17 19.70 4.07
N MET A 370 4.29 19.08 4.43
CA MET A 370 5.53 19.80 4.75
C MET A 370 6.01 20.65 3.57
N ALA A 371 6.05 20.07 2.36
CA ALA A 371 6.48 20.82 1.18
C ALA A 371 5.58 22.03 0.89
N THR A 372 4.27 21.91 1.12
CA THR A 372 3.30 22.98 0.85
C THR A 372 3.19 24.01 1.97
N GLU A 373 3.17 23.56 3.23
CA GLU A 373 2.95 24.43 4.39
C GLU A 373 4.24 25.10 4.88
N ASP A 374 5.36 24.37 4.88
CA ASP A 374 6.63 24.91 5.39
C ASP A 374 7.45 25.60 4.28
N ALA A 375 7.55 24.96 3.09
CA ALA A 375 8.36 25.48 2.00
C ALA A 375 7.59 26.33 0.97
N GLY A 376 6.25 26.37 1.03
CA GLY A 376 5.43 27.19 0.12
C GLY A 376 5.26 26.58 -1.28
N ALA A 377 5.47 25.28 -1.42
CA ALA A 377 5.23 24.59 -2.67
C ALA A 377 3.71 24.51 -3.00
N VAL A 378 3.38 24.38 -4.28
CA VAL A 378 2.00 24.23 -4.73
C VAL A 378 1.70 22.80 -5.16
N MET A 379 0.45 22.41 -5.02
CA MET A 379 -0.03 21.10 -5.47
C MET A 379 -0.43 21.12 -6.95
N THR A 380 -0.43 19.95 -7.56
CA THR A 380 -1.08 19.72 -8.86
C THR A 380 -2.61 19.77 -8.73
N LYS A 381 -3.30 19.81 -9.87
CA LYS A 381 -4.78 19.82 -9.90
C LYS A 381 -5.37 18.42 -9.95
N THR A 382 -4.60 17.43 -10.39
CA THR A 382 -5.05 16.05 -10.59
C THR A 382 -4.64 15.20 -9.41
N PHE A 383 -5.60 14.49 -8.86
CA PHE A 383 -5.43 13.53 -7.77
C PHE A 383 -6.08 12.21 -8.17
N GLY A 384 -5.50 11.10 -7.77
CA GLY A 384 -5.98 9.77 -8.10
C GLY A 384 -5.32 8.70 -7.26
N TYR A 385 -5.39 7.46 -7.71
CA TYR A 385 -4.80 6.33 -7.03
C TYR A 385 -4.35 5.26 -8.01
N CYS A 386 -3.40 4.43 -7.60
CA CYS A 386 -3.02 3.21 -8.29
C CYS A 386 -3.91 2.09 -7.77
N PRO A 387 -4.92 1.64 -8.52
CA PRO A 387 -5.81 0.59 -8.04
C PRO A 387 -5.09 -0.73 -7.87
N CYS A 388 -5.59 -1.53 -6.93
CA CYS A 388 -5.14 -2.89 -6.75
C CYS A 388 -5.96 -3.82 -7.65
N GLU A 389 -5.28 -4.59 -8.47
CA GLU A 389 -5.87 -5.50 -9.46
C GLU A 389 -6.37 -6.84 -8.87
N TYR A 390 -6.09 -7.11 -7.61
CA TYR A 390 -6.35 -8.43 -7.02
C TYR A 390 -7.79 -8.68 -6.56
N GLY A 391 -8.67 -7.73 -6.71
CA GLY A 391 -10.10 -7.85 -6.37
C GLY A 391 -10.60 -6.69 -5.55
N GLY A 392 -11.86 -6.76 -5.15
CA GLY A 392 -12.43 -5.87 -4.16
C GLY A 392 -11.83 -6.12 -2.77
N THR A 393 -12.15 -5.27 -1.84
CA THR A 393 -11.85 -5.46 -0.41
C THR A 393 -13.03 -4.99 0.42
N ASN A 394 -12.96 -5.18 1.73
CA ASN A 394 -13.89 -4.57 2.67
C ASN A 394 -13.16 -4.30 3.99
N SER A 395 -13.42 -3.17 4.59
CA SER A 395 -12.78 -2.77 5.85
C SER A 395 -13.12 -3.67 7.05
N LYS A 396 -14.17 -4.48 6.95
CA LYS A 396 -14.56 -5.46 7.97
C LYS A 396 -13.94 -6.84 7.75
N ALA A 397 -13.27 -7.08 6.62
CA ALA A 397 -12.68 -8.38 6.33
C ALA A 397 -11.38 -8.58 7.10
N SER A 398 -11.21 -9.76 7.72
CA SER A 398 -9.97 -10.12 8.42
C SER A 398 -8.83 -10.35 7.43
N ARG A 399 -9.15 -10.83 6.22
CA ARG A 399 -8.20 -11.08 5.12
C ARG A 399 -8.58 -10.24 3.90
N PRO A 400 -8.29 -8.93 3.89
CA PRO A 400 -8.55 -8.09 2.71
C PRO A 400 -7.68 -8.52 1.53
N ALA A 401 -7.95 -7.94 0.36
CA ALA A 401 -7.18 -8.24 -0.86
C ALA A 401 -5.67 -8.16 -0.61
N LYS A 402 -4.94 -9.20 -1.02
CA LYS A 402 -3.48 -9.29 -0.93
C LYS A 402 -2.89 -9.73 -2.26
N GLN A 403 -1.59 -9.47 -2.40
CA GLN A 403 -0.82 -9.90 -3.57
C GLN A 403 -0.83 -11.43 -3.72
N ASP A 404 -0.77 -12.17 -2.63
CA ASP A 404 -0.98 -13.61 -2.71
C ASP A 404 -2.48 -13.92 -2.79
N LYS A 405 -2.85 -14.44 -3.90
CA LYS A 405 -4.19 -14.86 -4.32
C LYS A 405 -4.88 -15.89 -3.44
N TYR A 406 -4.14 -16.57 -2.58
CA TYR A 406 -4.66 -17.58 -1.65
C TYR A 406 -4.93 -17.01 -0.26
N ASP A 407 -4.31 -15.90 0.09
CA ASP A 407 -4.42 -15.28 1.41
C ASP A 407 -5.57 -14.29 1.55
N GLN A 408 -6.23 -13.97 0.45
CA GLN A 408 -7.42 -13.13 0.43
C GLN A 408 -8.66 -13.99 0.61
N ASN A 409 -9.69 -13.44 1.29
CA ASN A 409 -11.03 -14.03 1.20
C ASN A 409 -11.49 -14.08 -0.26
N GLN A 410 -11.76 -15.28 -0.77
CA GLN A 410 -11.93 -15.51 -2.21
C GLN A 410 -13.20 -14.88 -2.79
N TRP A 411 -14.19 -14.51 -1.97
CA TRP A 411 -15.41 -13.83 -2.43
C TRP A 411 -15.12 -12.45 -3.03
N PHE A 412 -14.06 -11.76 -2.60
CA PHE A 412 -13.69 -10.46 -3.20
C PHE A 412 -13.27 -10.56 -4.67
N LYS A 413 -12.97 -11.75 -5.16
CA LYS A 413 -12.74 -11.99 -6.59
C LYS A 413 -13.99 -11.66 -7.41
N PHE A 414 -15.17 -11.92 -6.87
CA PHE A 414 -16.42 -11.62 -7.56
C PHE A 414 -16.74 -10.13 -7.69
N GLY A 415 -16.04 -9.27 -6.98
CA GLY A 415 -16.17 -7.82 -7.09
C GLY A 415 -15.49 -7.19 -8.29
N LEU A 416 -14.69 -7.93 -9.09
CA LEU A 416 -13.99 -7.39 -10.25
C LEU A 416 -14.04 -8.27 -11.50
N TYR A 417 -14.06 -9.59 -11.40
CA TYR A 417 -13.72 -10.50 -12.52
C TYR A 417 -14.79 -10.66 -13.59
N GLY A 418 -15.19 -9.55 -14.20
CA GLY A 418 -16.15 -9.55 -15.28
C GLY A 418 -17.57 -9.94 -14.87
N ASN A 419 -17.86 -10.04 -13.57
CA ASN A 419 -19.19 -10.29 -13.05
C ASN A 419 -20.07 -9.04 -13.16
N LEU A 420 -21.37 -9.23 -13.02
CA LEU A 420 -22.28 -8.09 -12.91
C LEU A 420 -21.94 -7.27 -11.66
N LEU A 421 -21.64 -5.99 -11.85
CA LEU A 421 -21.41 -5.03 -10.76
C LEU A 421 -22.53 -4.02 -10.71
N VAL A 422 -23.03 -3.74 -9.51
CA VAL A 422 -24.05 -2.73 -9.26
C VAL A 422 -23.62 -1.75 -8.18
N ASP A 423 -24.12 -0.52 -8.26
CA ASP A 423 -23.93 0.53 -7.27
C ASP A 423 -24.80 0.32 -6.02
N GLY A 424 -24.77 1.27 -5.09
CA GLY A 424 -25.58 1.23 -3.86
C GLY A 424 -27.09 1.32 -4.06
N GLU A 425 -27.58 1.61 -5.27
CA GLU A 425 -28.99 1.55 -5.63
C GLU A 425 -29.37 0.25 -6.37
N GLY A 426 -28.40 -0.59 -6.67
CA GLY A 426 -28.59 -1.83 -7.44
C GLY A 426 -28.58 -1.63 -8.95
N LYS A 427 -28.04 -0.52 -9.45
CA LYS A 427 -27.92 -0.22 -10.88
C LYS A 427 -26.54 -0.59 -11.39
N ARG A 428 -26.50 -1.17 -12.58
CA ARG A 428 -25.24 -1.41 -13.29
C ARG A 428 -24.61 -0.07 -13.71
N PHE A 429 -23.29 0.07 -13.60
CA PHE A 429 -22.60 1.35 -13.79
C PHE A 429 -21.36 1.29 -14.70
N ILE A 430 -20.94 0.12 -15.19
CA ILE A 430 -19.68 -0.03 -15.91
C ILE A 430 -19.70 -1.23 -16.87
N ASN A 431 -18.80 -1.22 -17.86
CA ASN A 431 -18.36 -2.43 -18.54
C ASN A 431 -17.36 -3.17 -17.65
N GLU A 432 -17.81 -4.21 -17.00
CA GLU A 432 -17.01 -4.97 -16.02
C GLU A 432 -15.84 -5.73 -16.67
N GLY A 433 -15.90 -6.00 -17.99
CA GLY A 433 -14.81 -6.60 -18.73
C GLY A 433 -13.56 -5.73 -18.76
N LEU A 434 -13.70 -4.39 -18.72
CA LEU A 434 -12.57 -3.46 -18.64
C LEU A 434 -11.73 -3.66 -17.40
N LEU A 435 -12.36 -4.03 -16.28
CA LEU A 435 -11.66 -4.30 -15.02
C LEU A 435 -10.85 -5.62 -15.05
N CYS A 436 -11.16 -6.49 -16.01
CA CYS A 436 -10.37 -7.69 -16.29
C CYS A 436 -9.25 -7.43 -17.30
N ASP A 437 -9.58 -6.68 -18.35
CA ASP A 437 -8.65 -6.45 -19.45
C ASP A 437 -7.60 -5.39 -19.10
N TYR A 438 -7.98 -4.39 -18.27
CA TYR A 438 -7.13 -3.26 -17.86
C TYR A 438 -7.28 -2.96 -16.36
N PRO A 439 -6.91 -3.89 -15.46
CA PRO A 439 -7.32 -3.87 -14.06
C PRO A 439 -6.73 -2.72 -13.24
N MET A 440 -5.71 -2.03 -13.73
CA MET A 440 -5.06 -0.91 -13.02
C MET A 440 -5.38 0.46 -13.63
N SER A 441 -5.99 0.53 -14.79
CA SER A 441 -6.20 1.80 -15.50
C SER A 441 -7.68 2.08 -15.81
N TYR A 442 -8.29 1.27 -16.66
CA TYR A 442 -9.66 1.51 -17.09
C TYR A 442 -10.68 1.17 -16.01
N GLY A 443 -11.67 2.04 -15.82
CA GLY A 443 -12.77 1.83 -14.89
C GLY A 443 -12.46 2.14 -13.42
N SER A 444 -11.21 2.41 -13.03
CA SER A 444 -10.82 2.69 -11.65
C SER A 444 -11.57 3.87 -11.04
N GLU A 445 -11.81 4.95 -11.80
CA GLU A 445 -12.58 6.10 -11.34
C GLU A 445 -14.05 5.73 -11.03
N GLN A 446 -14.66 4.89 -11.86
CA GLN A 446 -16.04 4.45 -11.63
C GLN A 446 -16.15 3.56 -10.39
N ILE A 447 -15.17 2.71 -10.15
CA ILE A 447 -15.07 1.91 -8.91
C ILE A 447 -14.99 2.83 -7.68
N MET A 448 -14.20 3.89 -7.74
CA MET A 448 -14.09 4.86 -6.63
C MET A 448 -15.38 5.64 -6.41
N LEU A 449 -16.00 6.11 -7.48
CA LEU A 449 -17.21 6.94 -7.43
C LEU A 449 -18.42 6.15 -6.92
N ASN A 450 -18.51 4.86 -7.24
CA ASN A 450 -19.62 3.98 -6.87
C ASN A 450 -19.35 3.11 -5.64
N ALA A 451 -18.31 3.42 -4.86
CA ALA A 451 -17.99 2.68 -3.65
C ALA A 451 -18.96 2.99 -2.48
N PRO A 452 -19.46 1.96 -1.76
CA PRO A 452 -19.27 0.54 -2.03
C PRO A 452 -20.06 0.08 -3.26
N TRP A 453 -19.48 -0.84 -4.04
CA TRP A 453 -20.20 -1.53 -5.11
C TRP A 453 -20.44 -2.98 -4.74
N TYR A 454 -21.27 -3.66 -5.51
CA TYR A 454 -21.66 -5.04 -5.22
C TYR A 454 -21.44 -5.94 -6.42
N GLY A 455 -20.66 -7.00 -6.23
CA GLY A 455 -20.50 -8.07 -7.21
C GLY A 455 -21.64 -9.08 -7.07
N ILE A 456 -22.41 -9.29 -8.13
CA ILE A 456 -23.59 -10.15 -8.13
C ILE A 456 -23.29 -11.42 -8.90
N VAL A 457 -23.48 -12.57 -8.24
CA VAL A 457 -23.31 -13.91 -8.83
C VAL A 457 -24.39 -14.88 -8.35
N ASP A 458 -24.59 -15.96 -9.10
CA ASP A 458 -25.46 -17.05 -8.73
C ASP A 458 -24.69 -18.31 -8.34
N GLN A 459 -25.40 -19.33 -7.86
CA GLN A 459 -24.79 -20.59 -7.42
C GLN A 459 -24.07 -21.32 -8.55
N ALA A 460 -24.60 -21.27 -9.77
CA ALA A 460 -23.97 -21.95 -10.91
C ALA A 460 -22.59 -21.38 -11.21
N TYR A 461 -22.45 -20.06 -11.16
CA TYR A 461 -21.14 -19.40 -11.34
C TYR A 461 -20.17 -19.70 -10.17
N VAL A 462 -20.68 -19.71 -8.94
CA VAL A 462 -19.87 -20.08 -7.75
C VAL A 462 -19.35 -21.52 -7.90
N ASP A 463 -20.19 -22.47 -8.33
CA ASP A 463 -19.79 -23.87 -8.54
C ASP A 463 -18.78 -24.02 -9.70
N ALA A 464 -18.95 -23.27 -10.77
CA ALA A 464 -17.98 -23.22 -11.86
C ALA A 464 -16.60 -22.70 -11.39
N MET A 465 -16.56 -21.70 -10.53
CA MET A 465 -15.30 -21.18 -9.98
C MET A 465 -14.59 -22.18 -9.06
N LYS A 466 -15.35 -23.08 -8.39
CA LYS A 466 -14.79 -24.16 -7.57
C LYS A 466 -14.24 -25.34 -8.39
N THR A 467 -14.70 -25.53 -9.61
CA THR A 467 -14.40 -26.72 -10.43
C THR A 467 -13.56 -26.42 -11.65
N GLU A 468 -13.84 -25.34 -12.35
CA GLU A 468 -13.18 -24.94 -13.60
C GLU A 468 -12.20 -23.77 -13.38
N GLY A 469 -12.60 -22.81 -12.54
CA GLY A 469 -11.88 -21.56 -12.36
C GLY A 469 -12.12 -20.55 -13.49
N LEU A 470 -11.68 -19.31 -13.26
CA LEU A 470 -12.00 -18.18 -14.12
C LEU A 470 -11.42 -18.34 -15.56
N TYR A 471 -10.19 -18.84 -15.66
CA TYR A 471 -9.53 -18.99 -16.95
C TYR A 471 -10.27 -19.96 -17.87
N GLU A 472 -10.47 -21.22 -17.42
CA GLU A 472 -11.12 -22.26 -18.23
C GLU A 472 -12.57 -21.91 -18.54
N TYR A 473 -13.27 -21.33 -17.56
CA TYR A 473 -14.64 -20.86 -17.74
C TYR A 473 -14.78 -19.80 -18.84
N THR A 474 -13.82 -18.87 -18.91
CA THR A 474 -13.81 -17.80 -19.92
C THR A 474 -13.41 -18.31 -21.30
N ILE A 475 -12.43 -19.21 -21.39
CA ILE A 475 -12.03 -19.89 -22.65
C ILE A 475 -13.17 -20.70 -23.21
N ALA A 476 -13.88 -21.49 -22.41
CA ALA A 476 -15.03 -22.29 -22.84
C ALA A 476 -16.17 -21.45 -23.45
N ARG A 477 -16.23 -20.15 -23.13
CA ARG A 477 -17.19 -19.19 -23.71
C ARG A 477 -16.70 -18.47 -24.97
N GLY A 478 -15.61 -18.95 -25.55
CA GLY A 478 -15.12 -18.49 -26.87
C GLY A 478 -14.17 -17.29 -26.81
N ALA A 479 -13.57 -17.00 -25.67
CA ALA A 479 -12.37 -16.20 -25.64
C ALA A 479 -11.25 -17.01 -26.30
N GLU A 480 -11.02 -16.81 -27.59
CA GLU A 480 -9.96 -17.49 -28.37
C GLU A 480 -8.57 -17.21 -27.81
N THR A 481 -8.43 -16.08 -27.23
CA THR A 481 -7.29 -15.69 -26.41
C THR A 481 -7.83 -14.85 -25.27
N VAL A 482 -7.71 -15.33 -24.05
CA VAL A 482 -7.66 -14.46 -22.87
C VAL A 482 -6.35 -13.66 -22.93
N ALA A 483 -5.79 -13.61 -24.08
CA ALA A 483 -4.53 -13.01 -24.47
C ALA A 483 -4.58 -11.47 -24.43
N GLY A 484 -5.74 -10.87 -24.26
CA GLY A 484 -5.88 -9.47 -23.90
C GLY A 484 -5.86 -9.25 -22.38
N SER A 485 -6.19 -10.26 -21.59
CA SER A 485 -6.20 -10.15 -20.14
C SER A 485 -5.01 -10.91 -19.55
N TRP A 486 -3.95 -10.18 -19.25
CA TRP A 486 -2.84 -10.68 -18.45
C TRP A 486 -3.33 -11.34 -17.16
N PHE A 487 -4.33 -10.71 -16.56
CA PHE A 487 -4.86 -11.10 -15.27
C PHE A 487 -5.49 -12.50 -15.36
N ILE A 488 -6.36 -12.75 -16.32
CA ILE A 488 -7.00 -14.06 -16.49
C ILE A 488 -5.99 -15.08 -17.02
N GLY A 489 -5.18 -14.73 -18.04
CA GLY A 489 -4.25 -15.66 -18.68
C GLY A 489 -3.06 -16.08 -17.82
N ASN A 490 -2.47 -15.16 -17.06
CA ASN A 490 -1.26 -15.44 -16.28
C ASN A 490 -1.51 -15.70 -14.81
N TYR A 491 -2.54 -15.06 -14.23
CA TYR A 491 -2.85 -15.20 -12.81
C TYR A 491 -3.83 -16.31 -12.46
N PHE A 492 -4.76 -16.65 -13.36
CA PHE A 492 -5.85 -17.59 -13.07
C PHE A 492 -5.78 -18.89 -13.85
N LYS A 493 -4.81 -19.03 -14.76
CA LYS A 493 -4.60 -20.31 -15.41
C LYS A 493 -4.32 -21.39 -14.38
N ASP A 494 -5.01 -22.52 -14.51
CA ASP A 494 -4.90 -23.69 -13.61
C ASP A 494 -5.29 -23.39 -12.14
N ARG A 495 -6.18 -22.41 -11.90
CA ARG A 495 -6.59 -22.00 -10.55
C ARG A 495 -8.09 -21.98 -10.38
N ILE A 496 -8.50 -22.78 -9.42
CA ILE A 496 -9.89 -22.85 -8.91
C ILE A 496 -9.97 -22.15 -7.54
N LEU A 497 -11.16 -21.66 -7.17
CA LEU A 497 -11.40 -21.04 -5.88
C LEU A 497 -11.81 -22.12 -4.86
N THR A 498 -10.85 -22.64 -4.11
CA THR A 498 -11.04 -23.81 -3.22
C THR A 498 -11.64 -23.48 -1.86
N ASN A 499 -11.59 -22.21 -1.43
CA ASN A 499 -11.95 -21.80 -0.07
C ASN A 499 -13.30 -21.07 0.01
N LEU A 500 -14.06 -20.96 -1.09
CA LEU A 500 -15.29 -20.16 -1.12
C LEU A 500 -16.30 -20.53 -0.03
N ASP A 501 -16.45 -21.82 0.33
CA ASP A 501 -17.41 -22.22 1.36
C ASP A 501 -16.98 -21.75 2.76
N ALA A 502 -15.72 -21.96 3.11
CA ALA A 502 -15.18 -21.50 4.39
C ALA A 502 -15.13 -19.97 4.47
N ASP A 503 -14.77 -19.31 3.37
CA ASP A 503 -14.68 -17.87 3.27
C ASP A 503 -16.05 -17.17 3.34
N ALA A 504 -17.14 -17.86 2.93
CA ALA A 504 -18.50 -17.33 3.04
C ALA A 504 -18.94 -17.11 4.49
N GLU A 505 -18.51 -17.97 5.42
CA GLU A 505 -18.91 -17.87 6.82
C GLU A 505 -18.51 -16.52 7.43
N GLU A 506 -17.30 -16.04 7.11
CA GLU A 506 -16.85 -14.71 7.53
C GLU A 506 -17.72 -13.61 6.91
N GLY A 507 -17.92 -13.63 5.60
CA GLY A 507 -18.63 -12.58 4.90
C GLY A 507 -20.08 -12.42 5.34
N LEU A 508 -20.77 -13.54 5.55
CA LEU A 508 -22.13 -13.57 6.05
C LEU A 508 -22.22 -13.07 7.51
N ARG A 509 -21.26 -13.43 8.35
CA ARG A 509 -21.22 -12.99 9.76
C ARG A 509 -20.92 -11.49 9.86
N GLU A 510 -19.95 -11.00 9.12
CA GLU A 510 -19.52 -9.59 9.14
C GLU A 510 -20.42 -8.68 8.29
N GLY A 511 -21.31 -9.27 7.50
CA GLY A 511 -22.33 -8.56 6.73
C GLY A 511 -21.82 -7.83 5.49
N TRP A 512 -20.69 -8.25 4.90
CA TRP A 512 -20.23 -7.80 3.60
C TRP A 512 -20.52 -8.79 2.45
N LEU A 513 -21.00 -9.99 2.78
CA LEU A 513 -21.57 -10.96 1.85
C LEU A 513 -23.03 -11.18 2.21
N ALA A 514 -23.91 -11.19 1.22
CA ALA A 514 -25.30 -11.60 1.35
C ALA A 514 -25.58 -12.82 0.49
N LYS A 515 -26.54 -13.64 0.92
CA LYS A 515 -27.06 -14.82 0.22
C LYS A 515 -28.57 -14.88 0.36
N ALA A 516 -29.28 -15.15 -0.74
CA ALA A 516 -30.74 -15.30 -0.73
C ALA A 516 -31.20 -16.28 -1.84
N ASP A 517 -32.42 -16.82 -1.68
CA ASP A 517 -33.01 -17.71 -2.69
C ASP A 517 -33.64 -16.93 -3.86
N THR A 518 -33.98 -15.64 -3.64
CA THR A 518 -34.51 -14.74 -4.67
C THR A 518 -33.71 -13.46 -4.77
N LEU A 519 -33.80 -12.76 -5.92
CA LEU A 519 -33.14 -11.48 -6.14
C LEU A 519 -33.76 -10.35 -5.30
N GLU A 520 -35.06 -10.43 -5.02
CA GLU A 520 -35.78 -9.51 -4.17
C GLU A 520 -35.28 -9.59 -2.72
N GLU A 521 -35.17 -10.79 -2.17
CA GLU A 521 -34.61 -11.02 -0.83
C GLU A 521 -33.14 -10.59 -0.75
N LEU A 522 -32.34 -10.81 -1.82
CA LEU A 522 -30.98 -10.37 -1.87
C LEU A 522 -30.88 -8.84 -1.87
N ALA A 523 -31.75 -8.19 -2.65
CA ALA A 523 -31.83 -6.72 -2.74
C ALA A 523 -32.17 -6.09 -1.38
N GLU A 524 -33.07 -6.68 -0.60
CA GLU A 524 -33.47 -6.18 0.71
C GLU A 524 -32.31 -6.16 1.71
N GLN A 525 -31.37 -7.13 1.65
CA GLN A 525 -30.26 -7.23 2.59
C GLN A 525 -29.28 -6.05 2.52
N PHE A 526 -29.10 -5.47 1.33
CA PHE A 526 -28.20 -4.31 1.12
C PHE A 526 -28.93 -3.04 0.66
N GLY A 527 -30.26 -3.07 0.50
CA GLY A 527 -31.04 -1.92 0.02
C GLY A 527 -30.89 -1.66 -1.48
N LEU A 528 -30.55 -2.66 -2.29
CA LEU A 528 -30.32 -2.56 -3.74
C LEU A 528 -31.63 -2.56 -4.52
N THR A 529 -32.43 -1.51 -4.40
CA THR A 529 -33.83 -1.46 -4.85
C THR A 529 -34.04 -1.75 -6.34
N ASN A 530 -33.02 -1.51 -7.19
CA ASN A 530 -33.11 -1.76 -8.64
C ASN A 530 -32.47 -3.10 -9.06
N LEU A 531 -31.96 -3.89 -8.12
CA LEU A 531 -31.22 -5.12 -8.45
C LEU A 531 -32.02 -6.13 -9.31
N PRO A 532 -33.29 -6.47 -9.00
CA PRO A 532 -34.04 -7.42 -9.82
C PRO A 532 -34.21 -6.97 -11.28
N GLU A 533 -34.47 -5.67 -11.51
CA GLU A 533 -34.59 -5.10 -12.86
C GLU A 533 -33.24 -5.10 -13.59
N ALA A 534 -32.17 -4.70 -12.91
CA ALA A 534 -30.81 -4.70 -13.46
C ALA A 534 -30.37 -6.12 -13.88
N VAL A 535 -30.61 -7.13 -13.03
CA VAL A 535 -30.30 -8.53 -13.36
C VAL A 535 -31.15 -9.04 -14.52
N ALA A 536 -32.47 -8.74 -14.54
CA ALA A 536 -33.33 -9.13 -15.65
C ALA A 536 -32.82 -8.58 -16.98
N LYS A 537 -32.47 -7.29 -17.01
CA LYS A 537 -31.93 -6.63 -18.19
C LYS A 537 -30.56 -7.19 -18.61
N TYR A 538 -29.69 -7.41 -17.63
CA TYR A 538 -28.38 -8.02 -17.89
C TYR A 538 -28.50 -9.45 -18.46
N ASN A 539 -29.45 -10.23 -17.96
CA ASN A 539 -29.71 -11.58 -18.49
C ASN A 539 -30.22 -11.57 -19.94
N GLU A 540 -30.99 -10.55 -20.36
CA GLU A 540 -31.34 -10.37 -21.78
C GLU A 540 -30.08 -10.20 -22.66
N TYR A 541 -29.09 -9.44 -22.20
CA TYR A 541 -27.79 -9.29 -22.89
C TYR A 541 -27.00 -10.59 -22.94
N CYS A 542 -27.04 -11.38 -21.84
CA CYS A 542 -26.41 -12.70 -21.82
C CYS A 542 -27.05 -13.66 -22.83
N ASP A 543 -28.38 -13.69 -22.93
CA ASP A 543 -29.12 -14.51 -23.89
C ASP A 543 -28.88 -14.08 -25.35
N ALA A 544 -28.76 -12.78 -25.58
CA ALA A 544 -28.44 -12.20 -26.90
C ALA A 544 -26.96 -12.37 -27.28
N GLY A 545 -26.07 -12.58 -26.30
CA GLY A 545 -24.63 -12.58 -26.48
C GLY A 545 -24.04 -11.22 -26.83
N VAL A 546 -24.79 -10.14 -26.57
CA VAL A 546 -24.42 -8.75 -26.88
C VAL A 546 -24.87 -7.85 -25.73
N ASP A 547 -23.94 -7.12 -25.13
CA ASP A 547 -24.23 -6.08 -24.17
C ASP A 547 -24.43 -4.73 -24.87
N GLU A 548 -25.67 -4.31 -25.04
CA GLU A 548 -26.03 -3.05 -25.68
C GLU A 548 -25.83 -1.83 -24.78
N GLU A 549 -25.65 -2.04 -23.46
CA GLU A 549 -25.56 -0.95 -22.50
C GLU A 549 -24.13 -0.42 -22.36
N PHE A 550 -23.15 -1.30 -22.13
CA PHE A 550 -21.76 -0.91 -21.90
C PHE A 550 -20.76 -1.63 -22.82
N GLY A 551 -21.21 -2.51 -23.72
CA GLY A 551 -20.35 -3.18 -24.70
C GLY A 551 -19.41 -4.22 -24.10
N LYS A 552 -19.80 -4.88 -23.00
CA LYS A 552 -19.03 -5.93 -22.36
C LYS A 552 -18.85 -7.13 -23.29
N ASN A 553 -17.64 -7.66 -23.37
CA ASN A 553 -17.34 -8.82 -24.20
C ASN A 553 -18.19 -10.04 -23.82
N LYS A 554 -18.68 -10.76 -24.84
CA LYS A 554 -19.60 -11.90 -24.67
C LYS A 554 -19.09 -13.01 -23.73
N TRP A 555 -17.78 -13.24 -23.66
CA TRP A 555 -17.20 -14.26 -22.77
C TRP A 555 -17.21 -13.86 -21.29
N TYR A 556 -17.52 -12.60 -20.96
CA TYR A 556 -17.78 -12.11 -19.60
C TYR A 556 -19.26 -11.97 -19.27
N LEU A 557 -20.16 -12.28 -20.22
CA LEU A 557 -21.61 -12.24 -19.97
C LEU A 557 -22.06 -13.49 -19.20
N ASN A 558 -21.92 -13.43 -17.89
CA ASN A 558 -22.28 -14.51 -16.97
C ASN A 558 -23.71 -14.30 -16.49
N LYS A 559 -24.64 -15.15 -16.93
CA LYS A 559 -26.04 -15.08 -16.56
C LYS A 559 -26.22 -15.27 -15.04
N VAL A 560 -27.18 -14.55 -14.45
CA VAL A 560 -27.51 -14.60 -13.03
C VAL A 560 -28.97 -15.05 -12.93
N ASP A 561 -29.22 -16.38 -12.98
CA ASP A 561 -30.59 -16.92 -13.04
C ASP A 561 -30.79 -18.23 -12.25
N GLN A 562 -29.74 -18.75 -11.58
CA GLN A 562 -29.81 -20.01 -10.82
C GLN A 562 -29.48 -19.76 -9.33
N GLY A 563 -30.52 -19.50 -8.53
CA GLY A 563 -30.36 -19.29 -7.08
C GLY A 563 -29.76 -20.53 -6.35
N PRO A 564 -29.27 -20.35 -5.13
CA PRO A 564 -29.21 -19.08 -4.41
C PRO A 564 -28.30 -18.04 -5.06
N PHE A 565 -28.63 -16.76 -4.85
CA PHE A 565 -27.92 -15.60 -5.34
C PHE A 565 -27.04 -14.99 -4.26
N TYR A 566 -25.97 -14.33 -4.67
CA TYR A 566 -25.01 -13.73 -3.77
C TYR A 566 -24.70 -12.30 -4.18
N ALA A 567 -24.49 -11.42 -3.19
CA ALA A 567 -23.98 -10.07 -3.38
C ALA A 567 -22.77 -9.86 -2.47
N VAL A 568 -21.63 -9.47 -3.07
CA VAL A 568 -20.40 -9.17 -2.34
C VAL A 568 -20.21 -7.67 -2.31
N GLN A 569 -20.29 -7.06 -1.13
CA GLN A 569 -20.03 -5.64 -0.94
C GLN A 569 -18.52 -5.37 -0.98
N CYS A 570 -18.10 -4.55 -1.91
CA CYS A 570 -16.70 -4.23 -2.16
C CYS A 570 -16.39 -2.75 -1.95
N GLU A 571 -15.19 -2.49 -1.49
CA GLU A 571 -14.54 -1.18 -1.40
C GLU A 571 -13.28 -1.18 -2.28
N PRO A 572 -12.83 -0.02 -2.81
CA PRO A 572 -11.63 0.05 -3.63
C PRO A 572 -10.37 -0.18 -2.78
N SER A 573 -9.43 -0.90 -3.35
CA SER A 573 -8.09 -1.07 -2.79
C SER A 573 -7.04 -0.44 -3.68
N ALA A 574 -5.91 -0.02 -3.10
CA ALA A 574 -4.85 0.68 -3.80
C ALA A 574 -3.45 0.33 -3.32
N TRP A 575 -2.52 0.40 -4.27
CA TRP A 575 -1.09 0.34 -4.01
C TRP A 575 -0.55 1.67 -3.49
N SER A 576 -1.06 2.79 -4.01
CA SER A 576 -0.64 4.16 -3.67
C SER A 576 -1.68 5.17 -4.10
N THR A 577 -1.51 6.41 -3.67
CA THR A 577 -2.26 7.58 -4.14
C THR A 577 -1.40 8.45 -5.02
N PHE A 578 -2.01 9.18 -5.93
CA PHE A 578 -1.36 10.10 -6.86
C PHE A 578 -1.88 11.53 -6.68
N GLY A 579 -1.08 12.48 -7.16
CA GLY A 579 -1.29 13.88 -6.91
C GLY A 579 -0.57 14.33 -5.65
N GLY A 580 -0.03 15.51 -5.70
CA GLY A 580 0.80 16.07 -4.65
C GLY A 580 1.49 17.33 -5.11
N VAL A 581 2.75 17.47 -4.79
CA VAL A 581 3.53 18.67 -5.09
C VAL A 581 3.83 18.78 -6.58
N ARG A 582 3.64 19.98 -7.13
CA ARG A 582 4.04 20.29 -8.49
C ARG A 582 5.55 20.51 -8.57
N THR A 583 6.19 19.87 -9.55
CA THR A 583 7.63 19.96 -9.77
C THR A 583 7.99 20.31 -11.21
N ASP A 584 9.21 20.76 -11.42
CA ASP A 584 9.82 20.83 -12.74
C ASP A 584 10.44 19.48 -13.18
N ASP A 585 11.17 19.49 -14.29
CA ASP A 585 11.85 18.32 -14.84
C ASP A 585 13.09 17.88 -14.07
N GLN A 586 13.50 18.65 -13.07
CA GLN A 586 14.58 18.34 -12.11
C GLN A 586 14.05 17.84 -10.76
N CYS A 587 12.75 17.57 -10.66
CA CYS A 587 12.06 17.20 -9.43
C CYS A 587 12.09 18.30 -8.34
N ARG A 588 12.42 19.57 -8.67
CA ARG A 588 12.40 20.67 -7.72
C ARG A 588 10.95 21.10 -7.47
N ALA A 589 10.58 21.27 -6.21
CA ALA A 589 9.27 21.79 -5.84
C ALA A 589 9.07 23.21 -6.39
N LEU A 590 7.87 23.48 -6.93
CA LEU A 590 7.52 24.78 -7.50
C LEU A 590 6.62 25.57 -6.56
N ASN A 591 6.88 26.87 -6.43
CA ASN A 591 5.99 27.80 -5.74
C ASN A 591 4.81 28.26 -6.65
N ILE A 592 3.97 29.17 -6.13
CA ILE A 592 2.80 29.70 -6.87
C ILE A 592 3.17 30.45 -8.15
N ASP A 593 4.36 31.03 -8.20
CA ASP A 593 4.87 31.78 -9.35
C ASP A 593 5.60 30.88 -10.36
N ASN A 594 5.50 29.54 -10.23
CA ASN A 594 6.22 28.54 -11.01
C ASN A 594 7.75 28.64 -10.91
N GLN A 595 8.26 29.18 -9.81
CA GLN A 595 9.69 29.21 -9.58
C GLN A 595 10.11 28.03 -8.71
N PRO A 596 11.24 27.38 -9.03
CA PRO A 596 11.78 26.32 -8.18
C PRO A 596 12.14 26.87 -6.79
N ILE A 597 11.78 26.11 -5.76
CA ILE A 597 12.18 26.37 -4.38
C ILE A 597 13.57 25.78 -4.19
N PRO A 598 14.61 26.61 -3.96
CA PRO A 598 15.98 26.11 -3.86
C PRO A 598 16.13 25.05 -2.77
N GLY A 599 16.79 23.93 -3.07
CA GLY A 599 17.09 22.88 -2.10
C GLY A 599 15.90 21.98 -1.69
N VAL A 600 14.70 22.18 -2.25
CA VAL A 600 13.53 21.34 -1.96
C VAL A 600 13.14 20.50 -3.18
N TYR A 601 13.25 19.19 -3.07
CA TYR A 601 12.94 18.22 -4.13
C TYR A 601 11.82 17.29 -3.70
N VAL A 602 10.98 16.87 -4.66
CA VAL A 602 9.88 15.93 -4.39
C VAL A 602 9.87 14.85 -5.44
N VAL A 603 9.84 13.59 -4.99
CA VAL A 603 9.99 12.40 -5.84
C VAL A 603 8.92 11.34 -5.54
N GLY A 604 8.81 10.35 -6.41
CA GLY A 604 7.85 9.27 -6.25
C GLY A 604 6.40 9.76 -6.26
N THR A 605 5.56 9.13 -5.47
CA THR A 605 4.12 9.41 -5.46
C THR A 605 3.72 10.68 -4.71
N ASP A 606 4.65 11.36 -4.03
CA ASP A 606 4.47 12.72 -3.54
C ASP A 606 4.56 13.77 -4.66
N ASN A 607 5.22 13.42 -5.77
CA ASN A 607 5.39 14.27 -6.94
C ASN A 607 4.16 14.17 -7.85
N GLY A 608 3.26 15.12 -7.75
CA GLY A 608 2.04 15.17 -8.53
C GLY A 608 2.24 15.45 -10.02
N SER A 609 3.45 15.85 -10.45
CA SER A 609 3.77 16.12 -11.86
C SER A 609 4.07 14.85 -12.67
N LEU A 610 4.23 13.68 -11.99
CA LEU A 610 4.55 12.39 -12.62
C LEU A 610 3.30 11.59 -13.03
N TYR A 611 2.15 11.84 -12.39
CA TYR A 611 1.01 10.94 -12.51
C TYR A 611 -0.26 11.64 -12.94
N TYR A 612 -1.17 10.83 -13.48
CA TYR A 612 -2.49 11.21 -13.94
C TYR A 612 -3.56 10.27 -13.32
N SER A 613 -4.81 10.70 -13.33
CA SER A 613 -5.95 9.87 -12.99
C SER A 613 -6.88 9.78 -14.21
N PRO A 614 -7.18 8.57 -14.71
CA PRO A 614 -6.77 7.24 -14.21
C PRO A 614 -5.27 6.94 -14.41
N TYR A 615 -4.78 5.91 -13.69
CA TYR A 615 -3.39 5.47 -13.78
C TYR A 615 -3.02 5.02 -15.20
N TYR A 616 -1.75 5.14 -15.56
CA TYR A 616 -1.22 4.70 -16.85
C TYR A 616 -1.54 3.24 -17.16
N ASP A 617 -1.85 2.96 -18.42
CA ASP A 617 -2.00 1.62 -18.99
C ASP A 617 -0.64 1.00 -19.38
N VAL A 618 0.37 1.29 -18.58
CA VAL A 618 1.76 0.83 -18.76
C VAL A 618 2.25 0.21 -17.45
N ALA A 619 2.49 -1.10 -17.45
CA ALA A 619 2.91 -1.81 -16.25
C ALA A 619 4.24 -1.33 -15.71
N GLY A 620 4.30 -1.24 -14.39
CA GLY A 620 5.51 -0.81 -13.70
C GLY A 620 5.79 0.69 -13.77
N ALA A 621 4.94 1.52 -14.44
CA ALA A 621 5.15 2.96 -14.56
C ALA A 621 5.25 3.64 -13.19
N CYS A 622 4.43 3.24 -12.19
CA CYS A 622 4.51 3.83 -10.86
C CYS A 622 5.89 3.63 -10.23
N TYR A 623 6.38 2.40 -10.21
CA TYR A 623 7.67 2.11 -9.60
C TYR A 623 8.85 2.61 -10.46
N GLY A 624 8.72 2.55 -11.79
CA GLY A 624 9.68 3.15 -12.72
C GLY A 624 9.89 4.62 -12.41
N PHE A 625 8.82 5.42 -12.40
CA PHE A 625 8.89 6.83 -12.07
C PHE A 625 9.35 7.11 -10.62
N CYS A 626 9.07 6.22 -9.66
CA CYS A 626 9.63 6.35 -8.32
C CYS A 626 11.17 6.29 -8.35
N ILE A 627 11.74 5.25 -8.96
CA ILE A 627 13.20 5.09 -9.00
C ILE A 627 13.86 6.14 -9.91
N ASP A 628 13.24 6.48 -11.03
CA ASP A 628 13.75 7.47 -11.99
C ASP A 628 13.82 8.86 -11.35
N SER A 629 12.72 9.31 -10.71
CA SER A 629 12.68 10.61 -10.04
C SER A 629 13.64 10.68 -8.85
N GLY A 630 13.80 9.58 -8.08
CA GLY A 630 14.79 9.49 -7.01
C GLY A 630 16.22 9.62 -7.54
N TYR A 631 16.53 8.95 -8.65
CA TYR A 631 17.82 9.04 -9.33
C TYR A 631 18.08 10.47 -9.85
N ILE A 632 17.10 11.08 -10.51
CA ILE A 632 17.18 12.45 -11.02
C ILE A 632 17.43 13.43 -9.88
N ALA A 633 16.59 13.42 -8.84
CA ALA A 633 16.70 14.38 -7.74
C ALA A 633 18.04 14.28 -7.00
N ALA A 634 18.59 13.07 -6.83
CA ALA A 634 19.89 12.88 -6.20
C ALA A 634 21.05 13.50 -7.02
N ASN A 635 21.01 13.41 -8.34
CA ASN A 635 21.99 14.05 -9.21
C ASN A 635 21.83 15.57 -9.17
N GLU A 636 20.61 16.08 -9.26
CA GLU A 636 20.31 17.53 -9.22
C GLU A 636 20.68 18.18 -7.88
N VAL A 637 20.41 17.49 -6.76
CA VAL A 637 20.81 17.99 -5.44
C VAL A 637 22.34 18.02 -5.30
N THR A 638 23.02 17.06 -5.91
CA THR A 638 24.49 17.02 -5.93
C THR A 638 25.06 18.23 -6.65
N ASP A 639 24.50 18.57 -7.81
CA ASP A 639 24.91 19.74 -8.58
C ASP A 639 24.58 21.04 -7.87
N TYR A 640 23.39 21.12 -7.25
CA TYR A 640 22.98 22.27 -6.43
C TYR A 640 23.92 22.55 -5.26
N LEU A 641 24.38 21.51 -4.56
CA LEU A 641 25.26 21.66 -3.40
C LEU A 641 26.73 21.95 -3.77
N LYS A 642 27.13 21.63 -5.01
CA LYS A 642 28.47 21.92 -5.53
C LYS A 642 28.59 23.31 -6.18
N ALA A 643 27.44 23.95 -6.54
CA ALA A 643 27.39 25.28 -7.15
C ALA A 643 27.51 26.40 -6.11
#